data_fda509a863f5c7a3132bf7429ed12240
#
_entry.id   fda509a863f5c7a3132bf7429ed12240
#
_cell.length_a   1.000
_cell.length_b   1.000
_cell.length_c   1.000
_cell.angle_alpha   90.00
_cell.angle_beta   90.00
_cell.angle_gamma   90.00
#
_symmetry.space_group_name_H-M   'P 1'
#
loop_
_entity.id
_entity.type
_entity.pdbx_description
1 polymer ?
#
loop_
_entity_poly.entity_id
_entity_poly.type
_entity_poly.pdbx_seq_one_letter_code
_entity_poly.pdbx_strand_id
1 'polypeptide(L)'
;MALSESVRAEIRRWMDLYPPGRQRSVTLPALHIIQREYGYCPVEAQNELAEMLGLAPAEVGAVVGFYNMFHEAPKAEYHVEVCTNVPCMLRGSGQCVNLLEERLGIGLGEKTQDGQFALDHMECLGSCGTGPMAMVTEQKTGKIRYFEELESAEDVERMIAVLKSGHAFDTLERWTPDGDPEGKGKAAGPYRHGGMEPRYLLARVDTPESHILASYEADGGYATARRVLTEMEPDAVIEEVKASGIRGRGGAGFPTGVKWGFLAPAFPRYLVVNADESEPGTFKDRMIMEYDPHQLIEGIILSSFAIQAEQAYIYIRGEYYFAYTRLVEAVKEAKAKGYLGKGIFGTDKNLELVVHRGAGAYECGEETALLSSLEGYRGHPRMKPPFPAVEGLYSKPTIVNNVESIANVTHVLRHGVDWYRGFGTEKSPGMRIFCLSGNVKRPGLYELPHAVTLREVIYDYGGGPQDDDAPIKAVVPGGLSMKILTADQLDTPLDYESVQAAGSSLGSAGIIVIDESQSMVEVARRTLSFYREESCGKCTPCREGTGWLESILLRLEAGGGRDRDIELMEYIASFITGKSFCPFGDAAVWGLQSNLAKFRNEFLTHIELTNPEELGPPIPIRPIYRPDEGKLSQLRDSTLQPSGESPLLRDKVVGD
;
A
#
# COMPACT_ATOMS: atom_id res chain seq x y z
N MET A 1 -21.06 -0.49 25.93
CA MET A 1 -22.23 0.17 25.27
C MET A 1 -22.80 -0.86 24.30
N ALA A 2 -24.07 -1.23 24.43
CA ALA A 2 -24.68 -2.25 23.58
C ALA A 2 -24.86 -1.70 22.14
N LEU A 3 -24.77 -2.57 21.14
CA LEU A 3 -25.00 -2.21 19.73
C LEU A 3 -26.45 -1.72 19.54
N SER A 4 -26.64 -0.65 18.80
CA SER A 4 -27.96 -0.19 18.39
C SER A 4 -28.61 -1.20 17.41
N GLU A 5 -29.95 -1.20 17.33
CA GLU A 5 -30.62 -2.12 16.39
C GLU A 5 -30.28 -1.78 14.92
N SER A 6 -30.02 -0.52 14.60
CA SER A 6 -29.57 -0.10 13.26
C SER A 6 -28.20 -0.70 12.92
N VAL A 7 -27.24 -0.68 13.86
CA VAL A 7 -25.92 -1.30 13.72
C VAL A 7 -26.03 -2.81 13.53
N ARG A 8 -26.84 -3.48 14.38
CA ARG A 8 -27.09 -4.95 14.23
C ARG A 8 -27.70 -5.29 12.88
N ALA A 9 -28.67 -4.51 12.41
CA ALA A 9 -29.32 -4.74 11.12
C ALA A 9 -28.33 -4.56 9.96
N GLU A 10 -27.42 -3.59 10.04
CA GLU A 10 -26.37 -3.39 9.04
C GLU A 10 -25.36 -4.53 9.04
N ILE A 11 -24.92 -5.00 10.22
CA ILE A 11 -24.03 -6.16 10.35
C ILE A 11 -24.68 -7.41 9.76
N ARG A 12 -25.96 -7.67 10.02
CA ARG A 12 -26.69 -8.83 9.43
C ARG A 12 -26.70 -8.77 7.91
N ARG A 13 -26.92 -7.59 7.31
CA ARG A 13 -26.84 -7.44 5.83
C ARG A 13 -25.47 -7.80 5.28
N TRP A 14 -24.40 -7.48 6.01
CA TRP A 14 -23.06 -7.91 5.64
C TRP A 14 -22.89 -9.42 5.73
N MET A 15 -23.52 -10.09 6.71
CA MET A 15 -23.45 -11.56 6.83
C MET A 15 -24.05 -12.27 5.62
N ASP A 16 -25.05 -11.67 4.95
CA ASP A 16 -25.70 -12.23 3.76
C ASP A 16 -24.83 -12.17 2.50
N LEU A 17 -23.74 -11.37 2.52
CA LEU A 17 -22.81 -11.25 1.37
C LEU A 17 -21.76 -12.36 1.32
N TYR A 18 -21.61 -13.13 2.38
CA TYR A 18 -20.62 -14.21 2.47
C TYR A 18 -21.29 -15.58 2.45
N PRO A 19 -20.58 -16.63 1.99
CA PRO A 19 -21.14 -17.96 1.95
C PRO A 19 -21.63 -18.43 3.33
N PRO A 20 -22.68 -19.27 3.38
CA PRO A 20 -23.18 -19.83 4.64
C PRO A 20 -22.07 -20.49 5.46
N GLY A 21 -22.04 -20.20 6.77
CA GLY A 21 -21.00 -20.69 7.69
C GLY A 21 -19.69 -19.87 7.65
N ARG A 22 -19.65 -18.74 6.93
CA ARG A 22 -18.45 -17.86 6.81
C ARG A 22 -18.66 -16.48 7.45
N GLN A 23 -19.52 -16.40 8.46
CA GLN A 23 -19.90 -15.14 9.14
C GLN A 23 -18.69 -14.43 9.79
N ARG A 24 -17.62 -15.15 10.15
CA ARG A 24 -16.36 -14.55 10.65
C ARG A 24 -15.81 -13.50 9.68
N SER A 25 -15.96 -13.66 8.37
CA SER A 25 -15.52 -12.68 7.36
C SER A 25 -16.12 -11.28 7.54
N VAL A 26 -17.22 -11.17 8.29
CA VAL A 26 -17.87 -9.88 8.61
C VAL A 26 -17.14 -9.11 9.71
N THR A 27 -16.12 -9.68 10.36
CA THR A 27 -15.44 -9.03 11.49
C THR A 27 -14.93 -7.62 11.14
N LEU A 28 -14.17 -7.45 10.04
CA LEU A 28 -13.67 -6.15 9.64
C LEU A 28 -14.79 -5.18 9.24
N PRO A 29 -15.72 -5.55 8.32
CA PRO A 29 -16.87 -4.70 8.00
C PRO A 29 -17.68 -4.27 9.24
N ALA A 30 -17.92 -5.18 10.19
CA ALA A 30 -18.65 -4.88 11.40
C ALA A 30 -17.90 -3.92 12.33
N LEU A 31 -16.58 -4.07 12.46
CA LEU A 31 -15.75 -3.16 13.24
C LEU A 31 -15.70 -1.76 12.64
N HIS A 32 -15.67 -1.61 11.30
CA HIS A 32 -15.84 -0.32 10.64
C HIS A 32 -17.19 0.32 10.93
N ILE A 33 -18.28 -0.45 10.95
CA ILE A 33 -19.62 0.03 11.31
C ILE A 33 -19.66 0.50 12.78
N ILE A 34 -19.10 -0.30 13.69
CA ILE A 34 -19.01 0.01 15.11
C ILE A 34 -18.20 1.29 15.32
N GLN A 35 -17.03 1.39 14.73
CA GLN A 35 -16.17 2.57 14.88
C GLN A 35 -16.81 3.83 14.30
N ARG A 36 -17.51 3.73 13.16
CA ARG A 36 -18.28 4.86 12.59
C ARG A 36 -19.38 5.33 13.55
N GLU A 37 -20.08 4.42 14.23
CA GLU A 37 -21.19 4.76 15.12
C GLU A 37 -20.71 5.33 16.46
N TYR A 38 -19.65 4.76 17.04
CA TYR A 38 -19.21 5.10 18.40
C TYR A 38 -17.92 5.92 18.44
N GLY A 39 -17.25 6.15 17.31
CA GLY A 39 -15.95 6.83 17.21
C GLY A 39 -14.75 5.96 17.57
N TYR A 40 -14.98 4.73 18.06
CA TYR A 40 -13.99 3.72 18.42
C TYR A 40 -14.66 2.35 18.53
N CYS A 41 -13.93 1.30 18.87
CA CYS A 41 -14.43 -0.05 19.06
C CYS A 41 -14.54 -0.40 20.57
N PRO A 42 -15.63 -0.03 21.28
CA PRO A 42 -15.80 -0.34 22.72
C PRO A 42 -15.77 -1.85 22.98
N VAL A 43 -15.17 -2.27 24.09
CA VAL A 43 -15.06 -3.70 24.48
C VAL A 43 -16.45 -4.38 24.55
N GLU A 44 -17.47 -3.69 25.06
CA GLU A 44 -18.83 -4.22 25.13
C GLU A 44 -19.40 -4.47 23.72
N ALA A 45 -19.14 -3.56 22.75
CA ALA A 45 -19.56 -3.74 21.36
C ALA A 45 -18.78 -4.89 20.69
N GLN A 46 -17.49 -5.04 20.99
CA GLN A 46 -16.70 -6.19 20.53
C GLN A 46 -17.24 -7.51 21.05
N ASN A 47 -17.62 -7.59 22.33
CA ASN A 47 -18.20 -8.78 22.94
C ASN A 47 -19.54 -9.16 22.28
N GLU A 48 -20.40 -8.19 22.05
CA GLU A 48 -21.69 -8.42 21.39
C GLU A 48 -21.50 -8.83 19.92
N LEU A 49 -20.54 -8.22 19.21
CA LEU A 49 -20.17 -8.66 17.87
C LEU A 49 -19.69 -10.12 17.86
N ALA A 50 -18.88 -10.50 18.83
CA ALA A 50 -18.41 -11.88 18.98
C ALA A 50 -19.59 -12.86 19.12
N GLU A 51 -20.58 -12.54 19.94
CA GLU A 51 -21.81 -13.34 20.07
C GLU A 51 -22.57 -13.44 18.75
N MET A 52 -22.76 -12.31 18.03
CA MET A 52 -23.44 -12.30 16.73
C MET A 52 -22.77 -13.18 15.68
N LEU A 53 -21.43 -13.25 15.70
CA LEU A 53 -20.63 -14.00 14.72
C LEU A 53 -20.31 -15.44 15.19
N GLY A 54 -20.67 -15.82 16.43
CA GLY A 54 -20.34 -17.11 17.02
C GLY A 54 -18.84 -17.27 17.31
N LEU A 55 -18.17 -16.19 17.73
CA LEU A 55 -16.74 -16.12 18.03
C LEU A 55 -16.50 -15.95 19.54
N ALA A 56 -15.28 -16.25 20.00
CA ALA A 56 -14.86 -15.85 21.32
C ALA A 56 -14.53 -14.33 21.34
N PRO A 57 -14.84 -13.58 22.42
CA PRO A 57 -14.50 -12.16 22.54
C PRO A 57 -13.04 -11.83 22.24
N ALA A 58 -12.11 -12.69 22.69
CA ALA A 58 -10.67 -12.52 22.44
C ALA A 58 -10.31 -12.59 20.93
N GLU A 59 -11.11 -13.25 20.09
CA GLU A 59 -10.86 -13.32 18.66
C GLU A 59 -11.19 -11.98 17.97
N VAL A 60 -12.26 -11.31 18.39
CA VAL A 60 -12.62 -9.97 17.90
C VAL A 60 -11.62 -8.94 18.43
N GLY A 61 -11.27 -8.98 19.73
CA GLY A 61 -10.25 -8.11 20.32
C GLY A 61 -8.88 -8.27 19.66
N ALA A 62 -8.51 -9.49 19.26
CA ALA A 62 -7.26 -9.73 18.52
C ALA A 62 -7.26 -9.10 17.11
N VAL A 63 -8.42 -8.91 16.50
CA VAL A 63 -8.56 -8.18 15.23
C VAL A 63 -8.43 -6.68 15.47
N VAL A 64 -9.12 -6.14 16.48
CA VAL A 64 -9.02 -4.72 16.85
C VAL A 64 -7.57 -4.32 17.15
N GLY A 65 -6.85 -5.10 17.94
CA GLY A 65 -5.45 -4.82 18.30
C GLY A 65 -4.42 -5.12 17.21
N PHE A 66 -4.83 -5.69 16.07
CA PHE A 66 -3.93 -5.99 14.94
C PHE A 66 -3.96 -4.91 13.85
N TYR A 67 -5.13 -4.36 13.54
CA TYR A 67 -5.32 -3.42 12.45
C TYR A 67 -5.25 -1.97 12.94
N ASN A 68 -4.33 -1.19 12.39
CA ASN A 68 -3.99 0.15 12.87
C ASN A 68 -5.14 1.17 12.80
N MET A 69 -6.12 0.96 11.91
CA MET A 69 -7.26 1.86 11.76
C MET A 69 -8.38 1.64 12.78
N PHE A 70 -8.32 0.58 13.60
CA PHE A 70 -9.28 0.40 14.69
C PHE A 70 -8.74 1.00 15.98
N HIS A 71 -9.59 1.74 16.69
CA HIS A 71 -9.26 2.45 17.91
C HIS A 71 -9.99 1.86 19.12
N GLU A 72 -9.26 1.69 20.22
CA GLU A 72 -9.83 1.22 21.49
C GLU A 72 -10.35 2.37 22.37
N ALA A 73 -10.04 3.63 21.99
CA ALA A 73 -10.48 4.84 22.69
C ALA A 73 -10.89 5.92 21.69
N PRO A 74 -11.79 6.85 22.07
CA PRO A 74 -12.20 7.95 21.20
C PRO A 74 -11.01 8.85 20.84
N LYS A 75 -10.87 9.15 19.56
CA LYS A 75 -9.98 10.20 19.04
C LYS A 75 -10.66 11.58 19.17
N ALA A 76 -10.15 12.58 18.49
CA ALA A 76 -10.76 13.92 18.40
C ALA A 76 -11.80 13.99 17.27
N GLU A 77 -12.43 15.15 17.07
CA GLU A 77 -13.36 15.37 15.95
C GLU A 77 -12.70 15.09 14.59
N TYR A 78 -11.48 15.60 14.40
CA TYR A 78 -10.63 15.31 13.26
C TYR A 78 -9.38 14.59 13.72
N HIS A 79 -9.18 13.37 13.24
CA HIS A 79 -7.95 12.61 13.43
C HIS A 79 -7.06 12.83 12.21
N VAL A 80 -5.95 13.55 12.40
CA VAL A 80 -4.97 13.90 11.35
C VAL A 80 -3.80 12.95 11.44
N GLU A 81 -3.54 12.19 10.38
CA GLU A 81 -2.48 11.19 10.29
C GLU A 81 -1.55 11.55 9.14
N VAL A 82 -0.33 11.99 9.46
CA VAL A 82 0.66 12.45 8.46
C VAL A 82 1.47 11.27 7.94
N CYS A 83 1.59 11.15 6.62
CA CYS A 83 2.48 10.16 6.02
C CYS A 83 3.94 10.53 6.23
N THR A 84 4.72 9.66 6.87
CA THR A 84 6.14 9.88 7.18
C THR A 84 7.09 8.93 6.45
N ASN A 85 6.59 8.10 5.53
CA ASN A 85 7.38 7.14 4.77
C ASN A 85 8.37 7.80 3.80
N VAL A 86 9.33 7.05 3.28
CA VAL A 86 10.45 7.53 2.45
C VAL A 86 10.03 8.52 1.35
N PRO A 87 9.07 8.25 0.46
CA PRO A 87 8.67 9.21 -0.57
C PRO A 87 8.19 10.56 -0.02
N CYS A 88 7.43 10.57 1.09
CA CYS A 88 6.96 11.79 1.74
C CYS A 88 8.08 12.47 2.54
N MET A 89 8.98 11.69 3.17
CA MET A 89 10.18 12.20 3.83
C MET A 89 11.06 13.01 2.87
N LEU A 90 11.35 12.46 1.68
CA LEU A 90 12.11 13.12 0.62
C LEU A 90 11.46 14.43 0.13
N ARG A 91 10.17 14.61 0.35
CA ARG A 91 9.38 15.80 0.01
C ARG A 91 9.15 16.73 1.22
N GLY A 92 9.71 16.44 2.39
CA GLY A 92 9.64 17.30 3.56
C GLY A 92 8.51 17.00 4.56
N SER A 93 8.04 15.75 4.67
CA SER A 93 6.98 15.39 5.63
C SER A 93 7.37 15.69 7.08
N GLY A 94 8.65 15.63 7.43
CA GLY A 94 9.14 16.04 8.76
C GLY A 94 8.83 17.51 9.07
N GLN A 95 8.99 18.39 8.09
CA GLN A 95 8.63 19.80 8.24
C GLN A 95 7.11 19.96 8.38
N CYS A 96 6.32 19.22 7.59
CA CYS A 96 4.86 19.22 7.69
C CYS A 96 4.39 18.82 9.10
N VAL A 97 4.98 17.76 9.69
CA VAL A 97 4.69 17.35 11.08
C VAL A 97 5.00 18.47 12.06
N ASN A 98 6.20 19.08 11.98
CA ASN A 98 6.59 20.18 12.88
C ASN A 98 5.62 21.38 12.77
N LEU A 99 5.19 21.72 11.55
CA LEU A 99 4.23 22.81 11.33
C LEU A 99 2.87 22.48 11.95
N LEU A 100 2.39 21.26 11.82
CA LEU A 100 1.14 20.81 12.44
C LEU A 100 1.23 20.82 13.97
N GLU A 101 2.32 20.32 14.54
CA GLU A 101 2.58 20.38 15.99
C GLU A 101 2.54 21.84 16.49
N GLU A 102 3.21 22.75 15.78
CA GLU A 102 3.23 24.18 16.13
C GLU A 102 1.84 24.83 16.05
N ARG A 103 1.09 24.59 14.94
CA ARG A 103 -0.20 25.24 14.70
C ARG A 103 -1.34 24.66 15.56
N LEU A 104 -1.26 23.40 15.93
CA LEU A 104 -2.25 22.74 16.80
C LEU A 104 -1.88 22.80 18.28
N GLY A 105 -0.61 23.08 18.60
CA GLY A 105 -0.10 23.14 19.97
C GLY A 105 -0.06 21.79 20.67
N ILE A 106 0.09 20.70 19.91
CA ILE A 106 0.14 19.32 20.39
C ILE A 106 1.24 18.55 19.67
N GLY A 107 1.75 17.49 20.30
CA GLY A 107 2.69 16.55 19.68
C GLY A 107 1.98 15.36 19.03
N LEU A 108 2.77 14.53 18.32
CA LEU A 108 2.29 13.24 17.80
C LEU A 108 1.76 12.34 18.94
N GLY A 109 0.63 11.69 18.72
CA GLY A 109 -0.08 10.88 19.72
C GLY A 109 -0.97 11.68 20.68
N GLU A 110 -1.04 13.00 20.52
CA GLU A 110 -1.80 13.89 21.41
C GLU A 110 -3.06 14.44 20.73
N LYS A 111 -3.94 15.02 21.55
CA LYS A 111 -5.14 15.72 21.07
C LYS A 111 -5.27 17.11 21.71
N THR A 112 -5.88 18.06 20.98
CA THR A 112 -6.15 19.40 21.48
C THR A 112 -7.10 19.37 22.67
N GLN A 113 -7.00 20.35 23.57
CA GLN A 113 -7.81 20.42 24.78
C GLN A 113 -9.31 20.56 24.49
N ASP A 114 -9.66 21.21 23.38
CA ASP A 114 -11.05 21.35 22.91
C ASP A 114 -11.59 20.06 22.25
N GLY A 115 -10.73 19.05 22.04
CA GLY A 115 -11.08 17.78 21.41
C GLY A 115 -11.34 17.89 19.91
N GLN A 116 -10.94 18.99 19.25
CA GLN A 116 -11.18 19.18 17.82
C GLN A 116 -10.19 18.40 16.97
N PHE A 117 -8.91 18.36 17.34
CA PHE A 117 -7.85 17.68 16.57
C PHE A 117 -7.11 16.65 17.41
N ALA A 118 -6.80 15.51 16.80
CA ALA A 118 -5.76 14.57 17.22
C ALA A 118 -4.72 14.49 16.11
N LEU A 119 -3.44 14.43 16.46
CA LEU A 119 -2.32 14.37 15.51
C LEU A 119 -1.55 13.07 15.72
N ASP A 120 -1.45 12.27 14.68
CA ASP A 120 -0.66 11.06 14.64
C ASP A 120 0.19 11.02 13.35
N HIS A 121 1.10 10.08 13.25
CA HIS A 121 1.74 9.72 11.99
C HIS A 121 1.17 8.40 11.48
N MET A 122 1.29 8.16 10.18
CA MET A 122 0.98 6.89 9.57
C MET A 122 2.06 6.51 8.56
N GLU A 123 2.33 5.22 8.48
CA GLU A 123 3.16 4.70 7.42
C GLU A 123 2.39 4.76 6.08
N CYS A 124 3.01 4.52 4.98
CA CYS A 124 2.59 4.87 3.63
C CYS A 124 1.06 4.96 3.35
N LEU A 125 0.59 6.15 2.97
CA LEU A 125 -0.81 6.42 2.59
C LEU A 125 -1.10 6.27 1.08
N GLY A 126 -0.11 5.84 0.27
CA GLY A 126 -0.30 5.63 -1.16
C GLY A 126 -0.62 6.90 -1.96
N SER A 127 0.00 8.03 -1.60
CA SER A 127 -0.05 9.31 -2.33
C SER A 127 1.36 9.88 -2.55
N CYS A 128 2.30 9.02 -2.89
CA CYS A 128 3.72 9.34 -2.94
C CYS A 128 4.07 10.39 -4.01
N GLY A 129 3.20 10.60 -5.00
CA GLY A 129 3.35 11.63 -6.03
C GLY A 129 2.93 13.03 -5.60
N THR A 130 2.31 13.19 -4.44
CA THR A 130 1.73 14.43 -3.92
C THR A 130 2.07 14.68 -2.45
N GLY A 131 3.14 14.07 -1.99
CA GLY A 131 3.68 14.34 -0.64
C GLY A 131 4.31 15.73 -0.53
N PRO A 132 4.37 16.33 0.70
CA PRO A 132 3.85 15.79 1.97
C PRO A 132 2.32 15.77 2.03
N MET A 133 1.76 14.82 2.79
CA MET A 133 0.31 14.67 2.85
C MET A 133 -0.17 14.11 4.19
N ALA A 134 -1.45 14.35 4.48
CA ALA A 134 -2.14 13.79 5.63
C ALA A 134 -3.46 13.13 5.21
N MET A 135 -3.79 12.02 5.86
CA MET A 135 -5.12 11.44 5.89
C MET A 135 -5.87 12.03 7.08
N VAL A 136 -7.10 12.48 6.86
CA VAL A 136 -7.94 12.99 7.94
C VAL A 136 -9.22 12.18 8.03
N THR A 137 -9.50 11.66 9.23
CA THR A 137 -10.75 10.98 9.55
C THR A 137 -11.66 11.91 10.35
N GLU A 138 -12.87 12.15 9.84
CA GLU A 138 -13.93 12.82 10.59
C GLU A 138 -14.65 11.80 11.47
N GLN A 139 -14.48 11.88 12.78
CA GLN A 139 -15.01 10.89 13.72
C GLN A 139 -16.53 10.76 13.70
N LYS A 140 -17.25 11.87 13.51
CA LYS A 140 -18.72 11.90 13.49
C LYS A 140 -19.34 11.05 12.38
N THR A 141 -18.70 10.97 11.23
CA THR A 141 -19.22 10.29 10.04
C THR A 141 -18.41 9.05 9.65
N GLY A 142 -17.21 8.90 10.19
CA GLY A 142 -16.23 7.90 9.76
C GLY A 142 -15.71 8.10 8.34
N LYS A 143 -15.96 9.29 7.74
CA LYS A 143 -15.43 9.64 6.43
C LYS A 143 -13.94 9.94 6.52
N ILE A 144 -13.22 9.56 5.47
CA ILE A 144 -11.78 9.79 5.34
C ILE A 144 -11.53 10.60 4.08
N ARG A 145 -10.66 11.64 4.20
CA ARG A 145 -10.20 12.44 3.08
C ARG A 145 -8.70 12.65 3.14
N TYR A 146 -8.06 12.73 1.98
CA TYR A 146 -6.65 13.03 1.81
C TYR A 146 -6.43 14.51 1.56
N PHE A 147 -5.50 15.09 2.32
CA PHE A 147 -5.00 16.45 2.20
C PHE A 147 -3.54 16.37 1.77
N GLU A 148 -3.22 16.85 0.60
CA GLU A 148 -1.97 16.59 -0.10
C GLU A 148 -1.25 17.89 -0.46
N GLU A 149 0.04 17.81 -0.84
CA GLU A 149 0.88 18.97 -1.20
C GLU A 149 0.99 19.99 -0.04
N LEU A 150 1.19 19.49 1.18
CA LEU A 150 1.33 20.30 2.39
C LEU A 150 2.77 20.78 2.57
N GLU A 151 3.30 21.55 1.59
CA GLU A 151 4.72 21.87 1.47
C GLU A 151 5.13 23.09 2.32
N SER A 152 4.18 23.94 2.72
CA SER A 152 4.45 25.19 3.44
C SER A 152 3.55 25.40 4.68
N ALA A 153 3.93 26.37 5.51
CA ALA A 153 3.11 26.78 6.66
C ALA A 153 1.72 27.29 6.22
N GLU A 154 1.64 27.96 5.06
CA GLU A 154 0.39 28.46 4.49
C GLU A 154 -0.53 27.30 4.09
N ASP A 155 0.02 26.22 3.49
CA ASP A 155 -0.75 25.05 3.09
C ASP A 155 -1.36 24.33 4.29
N VAL A 156 -0.57 24.16 5.35
CA VAL A 156 -1.02 23.58 6.62
C VAL A 156 -2.14 24.45 7.26
N GLU A 157 -1.98 25.78 7.28
CA GLU A 157 -2.99 26.70 7.80
C GLU A 157 -4.28 26.64 6.98
N ARG A 158 -4.18 26.55 5.65
CA ARG A 158 -5.34 26.39 4.75
C ARG A 158 -6.06 25.07 4.99
N MET A 159 -5.32 23.96 5.15
CA MET A 159 -5.91 22.67 5.52
C MET A 159 -6.71 22.78 6.83
N ILE A 160 -6.10 23.34 7.88
CA ILE A 160 -6.76 23.53 9.18
C ILE A 160 -8.01 24.42 9.04
N ALA A 161 -7.95 25.48 8.24
CA ALA A 161 -9.08 26.36 7.99
C ALA A 161 -10.23 25.64 7.27
N VAL A 162 -9.90 24.80 6.27
CA VAL A 162 -10.90 23.97 5.55
C VAL A 162 -11.55 22.97 6.52
N LEU A 163 -10.77 22.30 7.38
CA LEU A 163 -11.33 21.40 8.39
C LEU A 163 -12.30 22.12 9.34
N LYS A 164 -11.95 23.33 9.78
CA LYS A 164 -12.81 24.16 10.65
C LYS A 164 -14.03 24.76 9.95
N SER A 165 -14.05 24.81 8.62
CA SER A 165 -15.16 25.43 7.85
C SER A 165 -16.44 24.60 7.84
N GLY A 166 -16.37 23.30 8.17
CA GLY A 166 -17.47 22.35 8.04
C GLY A 166 -17.68 21.80 6.62
N HIS A 167 -16.88 22.24 5.64
CA HIS A 167 -16.98 21.80 4.23
C HIS A 167 -15.92 20.77 3.83
N ALA A 168 -15.03 20.40 4.74
CA ALA A 168 -13.90 19.52 4.47
C ALA A 168 -14.29 18.14 3.89
N PHE A 169 -15.49 17.65 4.20
CA PHE A 169 -16.01 16.35 3.79
C PHE A 169 -17.24 16.41 2.88
N ASP A 170 -17.48 17.56 2.23
CA ASP A 170 -18.52 17.70 1.19
C ASP A 170 -18.17 16.84 -0.04
N THR A 171 -16.88 16.62 -0.29
CA THR A 171 -16.35 15.61 -1.21
C THR A 171 -15.32 14.74 -0.52
N LEU A 172 -15.08 13.53 -1.05
CA LEU A 172 -14.05 12.59 -0.56
C LEU A 172 -12.83 12.52 -1.48
N GLU A 173 -12.89 13.17 -2.65
CA GLU A 173 -11.76 13.32 -3.53
C GLU A 173 -10.63 14.08 -2.82
N ARG A 174 -9.39 13.83 -3.21
CA ARG A 174 -8.22 14.47 -2.61
C ARG A 174 -8.35 16.00 -2.61
N TRP A 175 -7.76 16.63 -1.64
CA TRP A 175 -7.65 18.09 -1.53
C TRP A 175 -6.18 18.51 -1.67
N THR A 176 -5.93 19.62 -2.38
CA THR A 176 -4.63 20.31 -2.40
C THR A 176 -4.86 21.82 -2.26
N PRO A 177 -3.87 22.57 -1.76
CA PRO A 177 -3.97 24.03 -1.66
C PRO A 177 -4.27 24.69 -3.01
N ASP A 178 -3.58 24.30 -4.08
CA ASP A 178 -3.75 24.87 -5.42
C ASP A 178 -5.09 24.47 -6.05
N GLY A 179 -5.60 23.30 -5.77
CA GLY A 179 -6.92 22.84 -6.23
C GLY A 179 -8.11 23.56 -5.58
N ASP A 180 -7.87 24.21 -4.44
CA ASP A 180 -8.90 24.92 -3.67
C ASP A 180 -8.45 26.33 -3.22
N PRO A 181 -8.16 27.25 -4.15
CA PRO A 181 -7.64 28.58 -3.81
C PRO A 181 -8.60 29.42 -2.96
N GLU A 182 -9.89 29.07 -2.92
CA GLU A 182 -10.90 29.75 -2.13
C GLU A 182 -11.10 29.14 -0.72
N GLY A 183 -10.41 28.03 -0.41
CA GLY A 183 -10.51 27.33 0.89
C GLY A 183 -11.91 26.77 1.19
N LYS A 184 -12.63 26.33 0.17
CA LYS A 184 -14.02 25.80 0.27
C LYS A 184 -14.10 24.28 0.30
N GLY A 185 -12.98 23.59 0.49
CA GLY A 185 -12.92 22.13 0.53
C GLY A 185 -13.13 21.45 -0.82
N LYS A 186 -12.90 22.15 -1.94
CA LYS A 186 -13.05 21.59 -3.28
C LYS A 186 -12.09 20.42 -3.54
N ALA A 187 -12.45 19.53 -4.47
CA ALA A 187 -11.60 18.44 -4.93
C ALA A 187 -10.49 18.95 -5.84
N ALA A 188 -9.29 18.33 -5.73
CA ALA A 188 -8.15 18.63 -6.59
C ALA A 188 -8.19 17.90 -7.95
N GLY A 189 -9.08 16.92 -8.12
CA GLY A 189 -9.15 16.08 -9.32
C GLY A 189 -8.12 14.94 -9.32
N PRO A 190 -7.87 14.28 -10.46
CA PRO A 190 -6.97 13.15 -10.56
C PRO A 190 -5.50 13.54 -10.30
N TYR A 191 -4.69 12.55 -9.95
CA TYR A 191 -3.24 12.73 -9.85
C TYR A 191 -2.64 13.12 -11.20
N ARG A 192 -1.49 13.80 -11.17
CA ARG A 192 -0.70 14.01 -12.38
C ARG A 192 -0.45 12.67 -13.06
N HIS A 193 -0.76 12.59 -14.34
CA HIS A 193 -0.57 11.39 -15.12
C HIS A 193 -0.22 11.73 -16.57
N GLY A 194 0.34 10.75 -17.27
CA GLY A 194 0.75 10.89 -18.65
C GLY A 194 1.24 9.56 -19.21
N GLY A 195 2.08 9.60 -20.20
CA GLY A 195 2.69 8.40 -20.78
C GLY A 195 2.83 8.47 -22.29
N MET A 196 3.08 7.31 -22.89
CA MET A 196 3.13 7.15 -24.34
C MET A 196 1.72 6.92 -24.90
N GLU A 197 1.39 7.57 -25.99
CA GLU A 197 0.11 7.33 -26.67
C GLU A 197 0.23 6.16 -27.68
N PRO A 198 -0.82 5.31 -27.83
CA PRO A 198 -2.08 5.38 -27.10
C PRO A 198 -1.98 4.76 -25.69
N ARG A 199 -2.44 5.51 -24.66
CA ARG A 199 -2.69 4.95 -23.34
C ARG A 199 -3.99 4.13 -23.38
N TYR A 200 -4.10 3.11 -22.53
CA TYR A 200 -5.32 2.33 -22.43
C TYR A 200 -5.80 2.11 -20.98
N LEU A 201 -4.90 1.96 -20.01
CA LEU A 201 -5.28 1.84 -18.59
C LEU A 201 -5.75 3.18 -18.02
N LEU A 202 -5.07 4.28 -18.37
CA LEU A 202 -5.36 5.63 -17.90
C LEU A 202 -6.09 6.50 -18.97
N ALA A 203 -6.54 5.91 -20.08
CA ALA A 203 -7.15 6.64 -21.20
C ALA A 203 -8.38 7.46 -20.81
N ARG A 204 -9.14 6.99 -19.80
CA ARG A 204 -10.42 7.57 -19.41
C ARG A 204 -10.36 8.48 -18.17
N VAL A 205 -9.18 8.58 -17.53
CA VAL A 205 -9.05 9.29 -16.23
C VAL A 205 -9.49 10.77 -16.32
N ASP A 206 -9.23 11.42 -17.44
CA ASP A 206 -9.62 12.83 -17.69
C ASP A 206 -11.04 12.98 -18.25
N THR A 207 -11.74 11.88 -18.54
CA THR A 207 -13.11 11.94 -19.05
C THR A 207 -14.04 12.35 -17.90
N PRO A 208 -14.87 13.40 -18.06
CA PRO A 208 -15.84 13.76 -17.04
C PRO A 208 -16.72 12.57 -16.68
N GLU A 209 -16.93 12.37 -15.38
CA GLU A 209 -17.76 11.28 -14.86
C GLU A 209 -17.34 9.87 -15.37
N SER A 210 -16.04 9.67 -15.66
CA SER A 210 -15.51 8.38 -16.17
C SER A 210 -15.86 7.18 -15.27
N HIS A 211 -16.09 7.45 -13.98
CA HIS A 211 -16.39 6.45 -12.96
C HIS A 211 -17.82 5.91 -12.99
N ILE A 212 -18.76 6.53 -13.74
CA ILE A 212 -20.14 6.05 -13.82
C ILE A 212 -20.35 5.10 -15.01
N LEU A 213 -21.29 4.17 -14.84
CA LEU A 213 -21.59 3.14 -15.83
C LEU A 213 -21.92 3.70 -17.22
N ALA A 214 -22.74 4.74 -17.28
CA ALA A 214 -23.17 5.33 -18.56
C ALA A 214 -22.00 5.88 -19.37
N SER A 215 -21.00 6.49 -18.72
CA SER A 215 -19.79 6.97 -19.36
C SER A 215 -18.93 5.80 -19.88
N TYR A 216 -18.81 4.73 -19.11
CA TYR A 216 -18.05 3.55 -19.52
C TYR A 216 -18.70 2.82 -20.70
N GLU A 217 -20.04 2.66 -20.70
CA GLU A 217 -20.80 2.07 -21.81
C GLU A 217 -20.70 2.90 -23.11
N ALA A 218 -20.69 4.23 -23.00
CA ALA A 218 -20.56 5.12 -24.15
C ALA A 218 -19.24 4.90 -24.93
N ASP A 219 -18.18 4.49 -24.23
CA ASP A 219 -16.88 4.14 -24.81
C ASP A 219 -16.75 2.63 -25.16
N GLY A 220 -17.86 1.92 -25.25
CA GLY A 220 -17.89 0.50 -25.60
C GLY A 220 -17.56 -0.46 -24.44
N GLY A 221 -17.62 0.04 -23.22
CA GLY A 221 -17.46 -0.80 -22.02
C GLY A 221 -18.47 -1.93 -21.94
N TYR A 222 -18.07 -3.03 -21.34
CA TYR A 222 -18.81 -4.30 -21.20
C TYR A 222 -19.15 -5.04 -22.50
N ALA A 223 -18.83 -4.48 -23.69
CA ALA A 223 -18.99 -5.18 -24.94
C ALA A 223 -18.10 -6.42 -25.03
N THR A 224 -16.86 -6.31 -24.52
CA THR A 224 -15.92 -7.44 -24.47
C THR A 224 -16.42 -8.54 -23.53
N ALA A 225 -16.90 -8.18 -22.34
CA ALA A 225 -17.47 -9.16 -21.42
C ALA A 225 -18.67 -9.89 -22.04
N ARG A 226 -19.60 -9.16 -22.67
CA ARG A 226 -20.74 -9.76 -23.37
C ARG A 226 -20.28 -10.76 -24.44
N ARG A 227 -19.38 -10.36 -25.33
CA ARG A 227 -18.84 -11.23 -26.39
C ARG A 227 -18.18 -12.48 -25.81
N VAL A 228 -17.30 -12.33 -24.84
CA VAL A 228 -16.56 -13.45 -24.24
C VAL A 228 -17.51 -14.45 -23.56
N LEU A 229 -18.49 -13.98 -22.78
CA LEU A 229 -19.42 -14.86 -22.08
C LEU A 229 -20.39 -15.60 -23.01
N THR A 230 -20.64 -15.10 -24.24
CA THR A 230 -21.56 -15.70 -25.18
C THR A 230 -20.90 -16.50 -26.30
N GLU A 231 -19.61 -16.21 -26.62
CA GLU A 231 -18.94 -16.75 -27.79
C GLU A 231 -17.69 -17.57 -27.49
N MET A 232 -17.18 -17.53 -26.25
CA MET A 232 -15.94 -18.21 -25.87
C MET A 232 -16.17 -19.24 -24.76
N GLU A 233 -15.31 -20.26 -24.75
CA GLU A 233 -15.21 -21.19 -23.62
C GLU A 233 -14.18 -20.71 -22.57
N PRO A 234 -14.37 -21.01 -21.28
CA PRO A 234 -13.45 -20.59 -20.20
C PRO A 234 -11.97 -20.89 -20.48
N ASP A 235 -11.67 -22.11 -20.95
CA ASP A 235 -10.30 -22.53 -21.24
C ASP A 235 -9.67 -21.70 -22.39
N ALA A 236 -10.46 -21.29 -23.38
CA ALA A 236 -10.00 -20.45 -24.48
C ALA A 236 -9.59 -19.06 -23.96
N VAL A 237 -10.30 -18.51 -22.99
CA VAL A 237 -9.94 -17.24 -22.35
C VAL A 237 -8.62 -17.36 -21.58
N ILE A 238 -8.41 -18.48 -20.84
CA ILE A 238 -7.15 -18.74 -20.14
C ILE A 238 -5.99 -18.81 -21.13
N GLU A 239 -6.14 -19.51 -22.25
CA GLU A 239 -5.08 -19.64 -23.26
C GLU A 239 -4.79 -18.31 -23.96
N GLU A 240 -5.79 -17.45 -24.21
CA GLU A 240 -5.58 -16.11 -24.78
C GLU A 240 -4.80 -15.19 -23.79
N VAL A 241 -5.19 -15.19 -22.52
CA VAL A 241 -4.46 -14.43 -21.46
C VAL A 241 -3.04 -14.98 -21.28
N LYS A 242 -2.84 -16.29 -21.38
CA LYS A 242 -1.52 -16.91 -21.31
C LYS A 242 -0.66 -16.57 -22.53
N ALA A 243 -1.22 -16.61 -23.74
CA ALA A 243 -0.55 -16.25 -24.98
C ALA A 243 -0.14 -14.78 -25.01
N SER A 244 -0.90 -13.88 -24.38
CA SER A 244 -0.54 -12.46 -24.26
C SER A 244 0.76 -12.24 -23.49
N GLY A 245 1.17 -13.19 -22.64
CA GLY A 245 2.35 -13.08 -21.79
C GLY A 245 2.24 -12.06 -20.67
N ILE A 246 1.02 -11.59 -20.35
CA ILE A 246 0.82 -10.61 -19.27
C ILE A 246 1.41 -11.10 -17.95
N ARG A 247 2.31 -10.30 -17.39
CA ARG A 247 2.94 -10.52 -16.08
C ARG A 247 2.11 -9.82 -14.99
N GLY A 248 2.03 -10.44 -13.80
CA GLY A 248 1.38 -9.83 -12.63
C GLY A 248 1.97 -8.47 -12.28
N ARG A 249 1.12 -7.48 -12.01
CA ARG A 249 1.50 -6.07 -11.73
C ARG A 249 1.62 -5.74 -10.24
N GLY A 250 1.36 -6.72 -9.35
CA GLY A 250 1.42 -6.53 -7.89
C GLY A 250 2.81 -6.63 -7.25
N GLY A 251 3.87 -6.94 -8.04
CA GLY A 251 5.25 -7.04 -7.52
C GLY A 251 6.02 -8.22 -8.08
N ALA A 252 5.58 -9.45 -7.84
CA ALA A 252 6.33 -10.67 -8.20
C ALA A 252 6.45 -10.94 -9.72
N GLY A 253 5.64 -10.32 -10.56
CA GLY A 253 5.73 -10.47 -12.02
C GLY A 253 5.42 -11.88 -12.54
N PHE A 254 4.71 -12.72 -11.80
CA PHE A 254 4.36 -14.06 -12.25
C PHE A 254 3.33 -14.02 -13.40
N PRO A 255 3.46 -14.82 -14.48
CA PRO A 255 2.54 -14.78 -15.61
C PRO A 255 1.10 -15.09 -15.20
N THR A 256 0.16 -14.17 -15.48
CA THR A 256 -1.22 -14.22 -14.99
C THR A 256 -1.98 -15.44 -15.53
N GLY A 257 -1.95 -15.69 -16.83
CA GLY A 257 -2.64 -16.84 -17.43
C GLY A 257 -2.05 -18.19 -16.99
N VAL A 258 -0.74 -18.26 -16.73
CA VAL A 258 -0.11 -19.47 -16.19
C VAL A 258 -0.60 -19.73 -14.75
N LYS A 259 -0.72 -18.67 -13.93
CA LYS A 259 -1.25 -18.78 -12.55
C LYS A 259 -2.68 -19.36 -12.56
N TRP A 260 -3.53 -18.96 -13.51
CA TRP A 260 -4.90 -19.47 -13.62
C TRP A 260 -4.94 -20.97 -13.94
N GLY A 261 -3.99 -21.46 -14.73
CA GLY A 261 -3.86 -22.88 -15.05
C GLY A 261 -3.49 -23.80 -13.88
N PHE A 262 -3.09 -23.24 -12.71
CA PHE A 262 -2.78 -24.03 -11.51
C PHE A 262 -4.00 -24.33 -10.63
N LEU A 263 -5.19 -23.80 -10.98
CA LEU A 263 -6.40 -24.05 -10.19
C LEU A 263 -6.72 -25.54 -10.10
N ALA A 264 -6.88 -26.02 -8.87
CA ALA A 264 -7.35 -27.38 -8.63
C ALA A 264 -8.73 -27.62 -9.23
N PRO A 265 -9.03 -28.85 -9.73
CA PRO A 265 -10.31 -29.21 -10.34
C PRO A 265 -11.43 -29.40 -9.29
N ALA A 266 -11.59 -28.44 -8.38
CA ALA A 266 -12.56 -28.44 -7.30
C ALA A 266 -13.36 -27.15 -7.28
N PHE A 267 -14.57 -27.20 -6.71
CA PHE A 267 -15.50 -26.08 -6.58
C PHE A 267 -15.99 -25.92 -5.13
N PRO A 268 -16.52 -24.76 -4.71
CA PRO A 268 -16.50 -23.51 -5.49
C PRO A 268 -15.08 -22.98 -5.68
N ARG A 269 -14.88 -22.12 -6.69
CA ARG A 269 -13.66 -21.36 -6.94
C ARG A 269 -13.89 -19.89 -6.63
N TYR A 270 -12.84 -19.19 -6.22
CA TYR A 270 -12.92 -17.77 -5.89
C TYR A 270 -11.91 -16.95 -6.69
N LEU A 271 -12.32 -15.73 -7.08
CA LEU A 271 -11.42 -14.67 -7.52
C LEU A 271 -11.31 -13.64 -6.39
N VAL A 272 -10.09 -13.30 -6.01
CA VAL A 272 -9.82 -12.21 -5.08
C VAL A 272 -8.92 -11.19 -5.76
N VAL A 273 -9.44 -9.97 -5.92
CA VAL A 273 -8.64 -8.84 -6.42
C VAL A 273 -7.90 -8.23 -5.24
N ASN A 274 -6.58 -8.27 -5.32
CA ASN A 274 -5.71 -7.61 -4.37
C ASN A 274 -5.64 -6.11 -4.72
N ALA A 275 -6.38 -5.31 -3.97
CA ALA A 275 -6.41 -3.86 -3.99
C ALA A 275 -5.80 -3.26 -2.71
N ASP A 276 -4.99 -4.05 -1.99
CA ASP A 276 -4.19 -3.61 -0.85
C ASP A 276 -2.87 -3.00 -1.35
N GLU A 277 -2.98 -1.84 -2.01
CA GLU A 277 -1.84 -1.09 -2.56
C GLU A 277 -1.14 -0.30 -1.46
N SER A 278 -0.31 -0.99 -0.69
CA SER A 278 0.35 -0.43 0.49
C SER A 278 1.88 -0.34 0.34
N GLU A 279 2.45 -0.76 -0.80
CA GLU A 279 3.88 -0.67 -1.09
C GLU A 279 4.32 0.80 -1.23
N PRO A 280 5.25 1.30 -0.37
CA PRO A 280 5.72 2.68 -0.49
C PRO A 280 6.35 2.98 -1.85
N GLY A 281 5.96 4.11 -2.43
CA GLY A 281 6.29 4.47 -3.81
C GLY A 281 5.23 4.06 -4.82
N THR A 282 4.19 3.29 -4.44
CA THR A 282 3.16 2.76 -5.35
C THR A 282 1.80 3.38 -5.07
N PHE A 283 1.15 3.93 -6.11
CA PHE A 283 -0.15 4.61 -6.02
C PHE A 283 -0.96 4.57 -7.35
N LYS A 284 -0.76 3.53 -8.16
CA LYS A 284 -1.33 3.35 -9.50
C LYS A 284 -2.74 2.73 -9.50
N ASP A 285 -2.96 1.74 -8.62
CA ASP A 285 -4.21 0.97 -8.58
C ASP A 285 -5.38 1.84 -8.13
N ARG A 286 -5.13 2.78 -7.22
CA ARG A 286 -6.14 3.73 -6.78
C ARG A 286 -6.68 4.59 -7.92
N MET A 287 -5.84 4.98 -8.90
CA MET A 287 -6.27 5.76 -10.06
C MET A 287 -7.33 5.02 -10.88
N ILE A 288 -7.14 3.72 -11.10
CA ILE A 288 -8.12 2.86 -11.79
C ILE A 288 -9.41 2.78 -10.96
N MET A 289 -9.29 2.53 -9.65
CA MET A 289 -10.45 2.35 -8.77
C MET A 289 -11.25 3.65 -8.55
N GLU A 290 -10.59 4.80 -8.52
CA GLU A 290 -11.21 6.10 -8.31
C GLU A 290 -11.87 6.67 -9.57
N TYR A 291 -11.24 6.50 -10.74
CA TYR A 291 -11.63 7.19 -11.96
C TYR A 291 -12.15 6.27 -13.08
N ASP A 292 -11.81 4.97 -13.08
CA ASP A 292 -12.35 4.01 -14.07
C ASP A 292 -12.67 2.63 -13.44
N PRO A 293 -13.51 2.59 -12.37
CA PRO A 293 -13.80 1.34 -11.65
C PRO A 293 -14.50 0.30 -12.52
N HIS A 294 -15.24 0.70 -13.56
CA HIS A 294 -15.93 -0.22 -14.46
C HIS A 294 -14.97 -1.01 -15.36
N GLN A 295 -13.81 -0.45 -15.70
CA GLN A 295 -12.73 -1.19 -16.38
C GLN A 295 -12.26 -2.38 -15.51
N LEU A 296 -12.09 -2.14 -14.21
CA LEU A 296 -11.74 -3.20 -13.26
C LEU A 296 -12.87 -4.24 -13.13
N ILE A 297 -14.13 -3.80 -13.02
CA ILE A 297 -15.28 -4.71 -12.90
C ILE A 297 -15.43 -5.58 -14.16
N GLU A 298 -15.26 -5.02 -15.37
CA GLU A 298 -15.26 -5.81 -16.61
C GLU A 298 -14.13 -6.86 -16.58
N GLY A 299 -12.92 -6.49 -16.15
CA GLY A 299 -11.80 -7.42 -15.97
C GLY A 299 -12.09 -8.53 -14.94
N ILE A 300 -12.80 -8.21 -13.85
CA ILE A 300 -13.26 -9.20 -12.86
C ILE A 300 -14.25 -10.19 -13.47
N ILE A 301 -15.21 -9.71 -14.25
CA ILE A 301 -16.19 -10.58 -14.93
C ILE A 301 -15.49 -11.55 -15.88
N LEU A 302 -14.58 -11.04 -16.72
CA LEU A 302 -13.80 -11.83 -17.68
C LEU A 302 -12.92 -12.88 -16.98
N SER A 303 -12.22 -12.46 -15.92
CA SER A 303 -11.34 -13.34 -15.14
C SER A 303 -12.14 -14.40 -14.38
N SER A 304 -13.27 -14.02 -13.77
CA SER A 304 -14.16 -14.94 -13.06
C SER A 304 -14.75 -15.99 -13.99
N PHE A 305 -15.16 -15.58 -15.20
CA PHE A 305 -15.64 -16.51 -16.23
C PHE A 305 -14.54 -17.51 -16.61
N ALA A 306 -13.33 -17.03 -16.89
CA ALA A 306 -12.19 -17.87 -17.27
C ALA A 306 -11.90 -18.96 -16.21
N ILE A 307 -11.87 -18.60 -14.93
CA ILE A 307 -11.59 -19.54 -13.84
C ILE A 307 -12.83 -20.23 -13.27
N GLN A 308 -14.00 -19.95 -13.83
CA GLN A 308 -15.30 -20.50 -13.40
C GLN A 308 -15.62 -20.20 -11.93
N ALA A 309 -15.37 -18.97 -11.49
CA ALA A 309 -15.73 -18.46 -10.17
C ALA A 309 -17.09 -17.75 -10.23
N GLU A 310 -18.00 -18.10 -9.32
CA GLU A 310 -19.31 -17.43 -9.16
C GLU A 310 -19.30 -16.38 -8.04
N GLN A 311 -18.20 -16.29 -7.29
CA GLN A 311 -18.00 -15.32 -6.22
C GLN A 311 -16.63 -14.67 -6.37
N ALA A 312 -16.62 -13.34 -6.37
CA ALA A 312 -15.39 -12.53 -6.39
C ALA A 312 -15.39 -11.51 -5.25
N TYR A 313 -14.19 -11.15 -4.80
CA TYR A 313 -13.96 -10.14 -3.80
C TYR A 313 -12.93 -9.13 -4.30
N ILE A 314 -13.16 -7.83 -4.04
CA ILE A 314 -12.12 -6.81 -4.08
C ILE A 314 -11.72 -6.56 -2.63
N TYR A 315 -10.49 -6.94 -2.27
CA TYR A 315 -9.93 -6.58 -0.97
C TYR A 315 -9.16 -5.28 -1.14
N ILE A 316 -9.74 -4.19 -0.64
CA ILE A 316 -9.16 -2.84 -0.73
C ILE A 316 -8.62 -2.39 0.62
N ARG A 317 -7.44 -1.76 0.63
CA ARG A 317 -6.86 -1.21 1.87
C ARG A 317 -7.81 -0.20 2.53
N GLY A 318 -7.80 -0.17 3.86
CA GLY A 318 -8.73 0.61 4.66
C GLY A 318 -8.67 2.11 4.44
N GLU A 319 -7.47 2.62 4.15
CA GLU A 319 -7.15 4.04 3.95
C GLU A 319 -7.71 4.60 2.64
N TYR A 320 -7.90 3.76 1.61
CA TYR A 320 -8.45 4.19 0.31
C TYR A 320 -9.97 4.35 0.35
N TYR A 321 -10.45 5.19 1.27
CA TYR A 321 -11.89 5.37 1.50
C TYR A 321 -12.64 5.92 0.27
N PHE A 322 -12.04 6.85 -0.45
CA PHE A 322 -12.65 7.39 -1.68
C PHE A 322 -12.76 6.33 -2.77
N ALA A 323 -11.69 5.59 -3.06
CA ALA A 323 -11.71 4.48 -4.00
C ALA A 323 -12.72 3.38 -3.58
N TYR A 324 -12.81 3.08 -2.27
CA TYR A 324 -13.80 2.15 -1.74
C TYR A 324 -15.23 2.62 -2.06
N THR A 325 -15.55 3.89 -1.83
CA THR A 325 -16.90 4.42 -2.13
C THR A 325 -17.22 4.36 -3.61
N ARG A 326 -16.26 4.69 -4.49
CA ARG A 326 -16.38 4.58 -5.95
C ARG A 326 -16.66 3.14 -6.41
N LEU A 327 -15.91 2.17 -5.87
CA LEU A 327 -16.11 0.75 -6.18
C LEU A 327 -17.48 0.25 -5.72
N VAL A 328 -17.93 0.64 -4.52
CA VAL A 328 -19.26 0.24 -4.01
C VAL A 328 -20.37 0.76 -4.92
N GLU A 329 -20.31 2.03 -5.36
CA GLU A 329 -21.29 2.60 -6.28
C GLU A 329 -21.22 1.90 -7.67
N ALA A 330 -20.04 1.71 -8.24
CA ALA A 330 -19.88 1.04 -9.53
C ALA A 330 -20.41 -0.43 -9.50
N VAL A 331 -20.20 -1.15 -8.39
CA VAL A 331 -20.76 -2.50 -8.21
C VAL A 331 -22.30 -2.45 -8.15
N LYS A 332 -22.91 -1.46 -7.49
CA LYS A 332 -24.37 -1.26 -7.48
C LYS A 332 -24.91 -0.99 -8.88
N GLU A 333 -24.26 -0.10 -9.65
CA GLU A 333 -24.64 0.20 -11.04
C GLU A 333 -24.57 -1.06 -11.92
N ALA A 334 -23.46 -1.81 -11.84
CA ALA A 334 -23.28 -3.05 -12.60
C ALA A 334 -24.30 -4.13 -12.22
N LYS A 335 -24.66 -4.26 -10.94
CA LYS A 335 -25.74 -5.16 -10.48
C LYS A 335 -27.09 -4.72 -11.01
N ALA A 336 -27.43 -3.44 -10.92
CA ALA A 336 -28.70 -2.91 -11.42
C ALA A 336 -28.88 -3.11 -12.94
N LYS A 337 -27.78 -3.10 -13.70
CA LYS A 337 -27.76 -3.35 -15.15
C LYS A 337 -27.77 -4.83 -15.52
N GLY A 338 -27.60 -5.74 -14.57
CA GLY A 338 -27.51 -7.20 -14.82
C GLY A 338 -26.15 -7.65 -15.34
N TYR A 339 -25.09 -6.90 -15.06
CA TYR A 339 -23.72 -7.30 -15.35
C TYR A 339 -23.07 -8.09 -14.20
N LEU A 340 -23.67 -8.02 -13.01
CA LEU A 340 -23.34 -8.79 -11.82
C LEU A 340 -24.61 -9.39 -11.21
N GLY A 341 -24.47 -10.45 -10.42
CA GLY A 341 -25.55 -11.18 -9.79
C GLY A 341 -25.88 -12.48 -10.56
N LYS A 342 -27.17 -12.79 -10.70
CA LYS A 342 -27.65 -14.00 -11.37
C LYS A 342 -27.94 -13.72 -12.85
N GLY A 343 -27.61 -14.70 -13.72
CA GLY A 343 -27.92 -14.62 -15.13
C GLY A 343 -27.29 -13.43 -15.84
N ILE A 344 -26.02 -13.14 -15.54
CA ILE A 344 -25.33 -11.95 -16.05
C ILE A 344 -25.32 -11.91 -17.57
N PHE A 345 -25.51 -10.71 -18.14
CA PHE A 345 -25.66 -10.47 -19.60
C PHE A 345 -26.76 -11.30 -20.27
N GLY A 346 -27.72 -11.87 -19.51
CA GLY A 346 -28.77 -12.74 -20.03
C GLY A 346 -28.31 -14.19 -20.31
N THR A 347 -27.15 -14.58 -19.79
CA THR A 347 -26.63 -15.96 -19.85
C THR A 347 -27.06 -16.78 -18.62
N ASP A 348 -26.62 -18.03 -18.54
CA ASP A 348 -26.80 -18.91 -17.37
C ASP A 348 -25.71 -18.68 -16.29
N LYS A 349 -24.79 -17.75 -16.50
CA LYS A 349 -23.66 -17.49 -15.59
C LYS A 349 -24.08 -16.56 -14.45
N ASN A 350 -23.48 -16.79 -13.30
CA ASN A 350 -23.68 -15.97 -12.10
C ASN A 350 -22.35 -15.42 -11.63
N LEU A 351 -22.35 -14.21 -11.09
CA LEU A 351 -21.18 -13.64 -10.43
C LEU A 351 -21.60 -12.64 -9.35
N GLU A 352 -21.38 -12.99 -8.10
CA GLU A 352 -21.47 -12.05 -6.99
C GLU A 352 -20.12 -11.38 -6.76
N LEU A 353 -20.13 -10.05 -6.59
CA LEU A 353 -18.94 -9.25 -6.30
C LEU A 353 -19.14 -8.45 -5.02
N VAL A 354 -18.19 -8.62 -4.08
CA VAL A 354 -18.16 -7.92 -2.78
C VAL A 354 -16.92 -7.07 -2.70
N VAL A 355 -17.08 -5.80 -2.31
CA VAL A 355 -15.96 -4.90 -1.98
C VAL A 355 -15.72 -5.01 -0.48
N HIS A 356 -14.62 -5.67 -0.09
CA HIS A 356 -14.21 -5.87 1.29
C HIS A 356 -13.12 -4.87 1.66
N ARG A 357 -13.40 -4.02 2.65
CA ARG A 357 -12.46 -3.00 3.11
C ARG A 357 -11.57 -3.55 4.22
N GLY A 358 -10.25 -3.49 4.03
CA GLY A 358 -9.23 -3.72 5.04
C GLY A 358 -9.22 -2.63 6.12
N ALA A 359 -8.23 -2.64 7.00
CA ALA A 359 -8.20 -1.70 8.13
C ALA A 359 -6.77 -1.27 8.54
N GLY A 360 -5.86 -1.07 7.59
CA GLY A 360 -4.49 -0.64 7.86
C GLY A 360 -3.58 -1.79 8.29
N ALA A 361 -3.05 -2.54 7.31
CA ALA A 361 -2.01 -3.54 7.51
C ALA A 361 -1.35 -3.87 6.16
N TYR A 362 -0.14 -3.40 5.91
CA TYR A 362 0.64 -3.66 4.70
C TYR A 362 0.78 -5.15 4.39
N GLU A 363 0.96 -5.99 5.43
CA GLU A 363 1.12 -7.43 5.25
C GLU A 363 -0.09 -8.09 4.56
N CYS A 364 -1.29 -7.47 4.60
CA CYS A 364 -2.46 -7.94 3.87
C CYS A 364 -2.30 -7.83 2.34
N GLY A 365 -1.26 -7.18 1.82
CA GLY A 365 -0.84 -7.27 0.43
C GLY A 365 -0.24 -8.64 0.05
N GLU A 366 0.27 -9.42 1.02
CA GLU A 366 0.66 -10.81 0.78
C GLU A 366 -0.58 -11.69 0.58
N GLU A 367 -0.62 -12.47 -0.51
CA GLU A 367 -1.85 -13.16 -0.95
C GLU A 367 -2.51 -14.04 0.11
N THR A 368 -1.74 -14.69 1.00
CA THR A 368 -2.30 -15.57 2.03
C THR A 368 -2.67 -14.81 3.31
N ALA A 369 -1.98 -13.73 3.63
CA ALA A 369 -2.37 -12.80 4.68
C ALA A 369 -3.68 -12.08 4.33
N LEU A 370 -3.82 -11.67 3.06
CA LEU A 370 -5.07 -11.14 2.53
C LEU A 370 -6.23 -12.11 2.71
N LEU A 371 -6.04 -13.39 2.37
CA LEU A 371 -7.07 -14.42 2.55
C LEU A 371 -7.42 -14.63 4.03
N SER A 372 -6.42 -14.60 4.93
CA SER A 372 -6.66 -14.68 6.36
C SER A 372 -7.49 -13.49 6.86
N SER A 373 -7.17 -12.28 6.39
CA SER A 373 -7.91 -11.06 6.71
C SER A 373 -9.35 -11.10 6.18
N LEU A 374 -9.54 -11.50 4.91
CA LEU A 374 -10.86 -11.66 4.30
C LEU A 374 -11.73 -12.70 5.03
N GLU A 375 -11.11 -13.72 5.63
CA GLU A 375 -11.78 -14.69 6.50
C GLU A 375 -12.07 -14.18 7.92
N GLY A 376 -11.68 -12.93 8.25
CA GLY A 376 -11.94 -12.29 9.54
C GLY A 376 -10.93 -12.63 10.63
N TYR A 377 -9.72 -13.02 10.26
CA TYR A 377 -8.59 -13.21 11.16
C TYR A 377 -7.62 -12.02 11.10
N ARG A 378 -6.61 -12.03 11.98
CA ARG A 378 -5.43 -11.19 11.78
C ARG A 378 -4.77 -11.52 10.44
N GLY A 379 -4.25 -10.53 9.74
CA GLY A 379 -3.61 -10.65 8.43
C GLY A 379 -2.26 -11.39 8.51
N HIS A 380 -2.27 -12.63 8.98
CA HIS A 380 -1.08 -13.47 9.06
C HIS A 380 -0.93 -14.35 7.82
N PRO A 381 0.25 -14.38 7.19
CA PRO A 381 0.55 -15.30 6.09
C PRO A 381 0.33 -16.76 6.46
N ARG A 382 -0.04 -17.57 5.46
CA ARG A 382 -0.20 -19.03 5.57
C ARG A 382 1.03 -19.75 5.02
N MET A 383 1.23 -20.99 5.47
CA MET A 383 2.30 -21.83 4.93
C MET A 383 2.00 -22.21 3.48
N LYS A 384 3.03 -22.19 2.64
CA LYS A 384 3.00 -22.69 1.27
C LYS A 384 4.04 -23.80 1.13
N PRO A 385 3.74 -24.96 0.53
CA PRO A 385 2.44 -25.40 0.06
C PRO A 385 1.45 -25.75 1.19
N PRO A 386 0.09 -25.77 0.95
CA PRO A 386 -0.56 -25.57 -0.36
C PRO A 386 -0.59 -24.10 -0.79
N PHE A 387 -0.55 -23.87 -2.12
CA PHE A 387 -0.74 -22.54 -2.70
C PHE A 387 -2.23 -22.23 -2.82
N PRO A 388 -2.65 -20.94 -2.85
CA PRO A 388 -4.06 -20.54 -2.93
C PRO A 388 -4.84 -21.14 -4.11
N ALA A 389 -4.17 -21.38 -5.24
CA ALA A 389 -4.80 -22.06 -6.40
C ALA A 389 -5.26 -23.49 -6.08
N VAL A 390 -4.73 -24.12 -5.02
CA VAL A 390 -5.15 -25.43 -4.53
C VAL A 390 -6.04 -25.28 -3.29
N GLU A 391 -5.61 -24.50 -2.32
CA GLU A 391 -6.29 -24.28 -1.04
C GLU A 391 -6.13 -22.81 -0.58
N GLY A 392 -7.07 -21.97 -1.00
CA GLY A 392 -7.09 -20.53 -0.71
C GLY A 392 -8.22 -20.12 0.22
N LEU A 393 -9.09 -19.21 -0.23
CA LEU A 393 -10.21 -18.69 0.53
C LEU A 393 -11.16 -19.83 0.95
N TYR A 394 -11.45 -19.91 2.24
CA TYR A 394 -12.30 -20.96 2.83
C TYR A 394 -11.85 -22.39 2.50
N SER A 395 -10.55 -22.59 2.35
CA SER A 395 -9.93 -23.85 1.90
C SER A 395 -10.40 -24.32 0.51
N LYS A 396 -10.67 -23.36 -0.40
CA LYS A 396 -11.10 -23.65 -1.78
C LYS A 396 -10.12 -23.05 -2.78
N PRO A 397 -10.06 -23.59 -4.02
CA PRO A 397 -9.20 -23.05 -5.06
C PRO A 397 -9.48 -21.56 -5.30
N THR A 398 -8.45 -20.74 -5.23
CA THR A 398 -8.57 -19.29 -5.28
C THR A 398 -7.46 -18.67 -6.13
N ILE A 399 -7.83 -17.78 -7.03
CA ILE A 399 -6.90 -16.89 -7.71
C ILE A 399 -6.90 -15.54 -6.99
N VAL A 400 -5.69 -15.08 -6.62
CA VAL A 400 -5.47 -13.72 -6.13
C VAL A 400 -4.69 -12.96 -7.21
N ASN A 401 -5.23 -11.86 -7.72
CA ASN A 401 -4.57 -11.00 -8.71
C ASN A 401 -4.69 -9.52 -8.33
N ASN A 402 -3.66 -8.73 -8.66
CA ASN A 402 -3.64 -7.28 -8.45
C ASN A 402 -4.60 -6.54 -9.38
N VAL A 403 -5.05 -5.34 -9.00
CA VAL A 403 -5.98 -4.46 -9.75
C VAL A 403 -5.52 -4.21 -11.17
N GLU A 404 -4.28 -3.70 -11.37
CA GLU A 404 -3.76 -3.39 -12.72
C GLU A 404 -3.66 -4.65 -13.58
N SER A 405 -3.35 -5.81 -12.99
CA SER A 405 -3.33 -7.08 -13.74
C SER A 405 -4.71 -7.45 -14.27
N ILE A 406 -5.76 -7.29 -13.46
CA ILE A 406 -7.14 -7.59 -13.85
C ILE A 406 -7.66 -6.58 -14.87
N ALA A 407 -7.37 -5.28 -14.71
CA ALA A 407 -7.72 -4.26 -15.70
C ALA A 407 -7.10 -4.54 -17.07
N ASN A 408 -5.85 -4.99 -17.11
CA ASN A 408 -5.17 -5.39 -18.35
C ASN A 408 -5.87 -6.55 -19.09
N VAL A 409 -6.49 -7.51 -18.37
CA VAL A 409 -7.23 -8.62 -18.99
C VAL A 409 -8.32 -8.10 -19.93
N THR A 410 -9.02 -7.03 -19.54
CA THR A 410 -10.03 -6.38 -20.37
C THR A 410 -9.42 -5.97 -21.73
N HIS A 411 -8.25 -5.36 -21.72
CA HIS A 411 -7.58 -4.88 -22.96
C HIS A 411 -7.01 -6.02 -23.78
N VAL A 412 -6.43 -7.04 -23.15
CA VAL A 412 -5.98 -8.26 -23.85
C VAL A 412 -7.13 -8.87 -24.66
N LEU A 413 -8.28 -9.10 -24.03
CA LEU A 413 -9.43 -9.72 -24.68
C LEU A 413 -10.17 -8.79 -25.63
N ARG A 414 -10.10 -7.46 -25.44
CA ARG A 414 -10.70 -6.46 -26.32
C ARG A 414 -9.95 -6.30 -27.64
N HIS A 415 -8.62 -6.23 -27.57
CA HIS A 415 -7.77 -5.89 -28.71
C HIS A 415 -7.00 -7.09 -29.29
N GLY A 416 -6.91 -8.19 -28.56
CA GLY A 416 -6.21 -9.41 -28.94
C GLY A 416 -4.74 -9.46 -28.52
N VAL A 417 -4.19 -10.67 -28.60
CA VAL A 417 -2.84 -11.01 -28.14
C VAL A 417 -1.76 -10.24 -28.87
N ASP A 418 -1.83 -10.17 -30.21
CA ASP A 418 -0.79 -9.53 -31.02
C ASP A 418 -0.71 -8.03 -30.73
N TRP A 419 -1.86 -7.36 -30.55
CA TRP A 419 -1.90 -5.97 -30.17
C TRP A 419 -1.21 -5.74 -28.82
N TYR A 420 -1.54 -6.55 -27.80
CA TYR A 420 -0.96 -6.42 -26.47
C TYR A 420 0.55 -6.66 -26.47
N ARG A 421 1.02 -7.66 -27.24
CA ARG A 421 2.44 -7.98 -27.40
C ARG A 421 3.20 -6.98 -28.28
N GLY A 422 2.50 -6.11 -28.98
CA GLY A 422 3.07 -4.98 -29.72
C GLY A 422 3.72 -3.92 -28.83
N PHE A 423 3.45 -3.96 -27.51
CA PHE A 423 4.08 -3.07 -26.51
C PHE A 423 5.06 -3.86 -25.63
N GLY A 424 6.09 -3.17 -25.15
CA GLY A 424 7.07 -3.74 -24.22
C GLY A 424 8.12 -4.62 -24.87
N THR A 425 8.64 -5.59 -24.11
CA THR A 425 9.64 -6.55 -24.57
C THR A 425 9.03 -7.93 -24.83
N GLU A 426 9.77 -8.81 -25.47
CA GLU A 426 9.33 -10.18 -25.73
C GLU A 426 8.93 -10.93 -24.45
N LYS A 427 9.70 -10.77 -23.36
CA LYS A 427 9.49 -11.44 -22.07
C LYS A 427 8.62 -10.64 -21.08
N SER A 428 8.53 -9.33 -21.29
CA SER A 428 7.73 -8.40 -20.49
C SER A 428 6.83 -7.58 -21.41
N PRO A 429 5.80 -8.18 -22.03
CA PRO A 429 4.90 -7.48 -22.97
C PRO A 429 3.92 -6.56 -22.25
N GLY A 430 3.33 -5.65 -23.03
CA GLY A 430 2.29 -4.71 -22.61
C GLY A 430 2.83 -3.41 -22.02
N MET A 431 1.89 -2.51 -21.75
CA MET A 431 2.12 -1.27 -21.01
C MET A 431 2.07 -1.52 -19.51
N ARG A 432 2.59 -0.58 -18.76
CA ARG A 432 2.56 -0.55 -17.30
C ARG A 432 2.40 0.88 -16.79
N ILE A 433 1.73 1.04 -15.67
CA ILE A 433 1.69 2.33 -14.96
C ILE A 433 2.89 2.39 -14.02
N PHE A 434 3.83 3.29 -14.31
CA PHE A 434 4.96 3.61 -13.44
C PHE A 434 4.56 4.73 -12.48
N CYS A 435 4.81 4.52 -11.18
CA CYS A 435 4.64 5.53 -10.15
C CYS A 435 5.98 6.22 -9.95
N LEU A 436 6.07 7.52 -10.17
CA LEU A 436 7.28 8.31 -9.99
C LEU A 436 7.13 9.24 -8.77
N SER A 437 8.09 9.20 -7.84
CA SER A 437 8.05 9.96 -6.59
C SER A 437 9.46 10.30 -6.08
N GLY A 438 9.54 10.96 -4.91
CA GLY A 438 10.80 11.42 -4.33
C GLY A 438 11.28 12.74 -4.92
N ASN A 439 12.61 12.93 -5.02
CA ASN A 439 13.24 14.17 -5.45
C ASN A 439 13.20 14.36 -6.97
N VAL A 440 12.04 14.56 -7.54
CA VAL A 440 11.79 14.75 -8.97
C VAL A 440 10.82 15.91 -9.20
N LYS A 441 11.00 16.67 -10.30
CA LYS A 441 10.19 17.88 -10.59
C LYS A 441 8.72 17.58 -10.83
N ARG A 442 8.40 16.47 -11.51
CA ARG A 442 7.05 16.09 -11.88
C ARG A 442 6.74 14.67 -11.42
N PRO A 443 6.56 14.45 -10.09
CA PRO A 443 6.07 13.16 -9.62
C PRO A 443 4.67 12.88 -10.16
N GLY A 444 4.30 11.60 -10.35
CA GLY A 444 3.00 11.23 -10.90
C GLY A 444 2.98 9.81 -11.46
N LEU A 445 1.94 9.52 -12.25
CA LEU A 445 1.69 8.23 -12.88
C LEU A 445 1.96 8.31 -14.39
N TYR A 446 2.75 7.39 -14.90
CA TYR A 446 3.12 7.38 -16.32
C TYR A 446 2.86 6.00 -16.93
N GLU A 447 1.92 5.92 -17.87
CA GLU A 447 1.63 4.68 -18.59
C GLU A 447 2.58 4.54 -19.78
N LEU A 448 3.52 3.61 -19.67
CA LEU A 448 4.62 3.42 -20.62
C LEU A 448 4.82 1.93 -20.92
N PRO A 449 5.38 1.57 -22.09
CA PRO A 449 5.74 0.19 -22.37
C PRO A 449 6.90 -0.25 -21.48
N HIS A 450 6.95 -1.54 -21.14
CA HIS A 450 8.19 -2.11 -20.63
C HIS A 450 9.31 -1.90 -21.65
N ALA A 451 10.52 -1.67 -21.23
CA ALA A 451 11.70 -1.28 -22.02
C ALA A 451 12.04 0.22 -22.01
N VAL A 452 11.13 1.09 -21.56
CA VAL A 452 11.53 2.46 -21.22
C VAL A 452 12.61 2.41 -20.14
N THR A 453 13.62 3.27 -20.23
CA THR A 453 14.70 3.32 -19.23
C THR A 453 14.32 4.15 -18.01
N LEU A 454 14.99 3.90 -16.87
CA LEU A 454 14.86 4.77 -15.69
C LEU A 454 15.16 6.24 -16.06
N ARG A 455 16.17 6.47 -16.89
CA ARG A 455 16.55 7.83 -17.34
C ARG A 455 15.39 8.51 -18.05
N GLU A 456 14.77 7.85 -19.04
CA GLU A 456 13.63 8.41 -19.77
C GLU A 456 12.46 8.73 -18.83
N VAL A 457 12.10 7.81 -17.90
CA VAL A 457 11.01 8.07 -16.95
C VAL A 457 11.33 9.28 -16.06
N ILE A 458 12.56 9.39 -15.56
CA ILE A 458 12.93 10.45 -14.62
C ILE A 458 13.10 11.80 -15.34
N TYR A 459 13.77 11.84 -16.49
CA TYR A 459 14.09 13.11 -17.16
C TYR A 459 13.03 13.55 -18.15
N ASP A 460 12.58 12.67 -19.06
CA ASP A 460 11.66 13.06 -20.13
C ASP A 460 10.24 13.26 -19.59
N TYR A 461 9.76 12.31 -18.78
CA TYR A 461 8.44 12.39 -18.16
C TYR A 461 8.48 13.15 -16.83
N GLY A 462 9.42 12.83 -15.93
CA GLY A 462 9.57 13.41 -14.60
C GLY A 462 10.20 14.80 -14.55
N GLY A 463 10.86 15.24 -15.63
CA GLY A 463 11.50 16.57 -15.73
C GLY A 463 12.85 16.69 -15.02
N GLY A 464 13.45 15.59 -14.63
CA GLY A 464 14.74 15.54 -13.93
C GLY A 464 14.63 15.70 -12.40
N PRO A 465 15.77 15.81 -11.70
CA PRO A 465 15.80 15.99 -10.25
C PRO A 465 15.04 17.24 -9.82
N GLN A 466 14.53 17.26 -8.60
CA GLN A 466 13.74 18.37 -8.07
C GLN A 466 14.58 19.66 -8.01
N ASP A 467 15.82 19.55 -7.58
CA ASP A 467 16.82 20.63 -7.59
C ASP A 467 17.86 20.34 -8.68
N ASP A 468 18.06 21.29 -9.60
CA ASP A 468 19.02 21.15 -10.70
C ASP A 468 20.47 21.09 -10.20
N ASP A 469 20.76 21.63 -9.01
CA ASP A 469 22.08 21.62 -8.36
C ASP A 469 22.34 20.33 -7.55
N ALA A 470 21.31 19.51 -7.33
CA ALA A 470 21.39 18.24 -6.61
C ALA A 470 21.19 17.05 -7.57
N PRO A 471 22.25 16.47 -8.13
CA PRO A 471 22.13 15.34 -9.05
C PRO A 471 21.53 14.12 -8.36
N ILE A 472 20.98 13.20 -9.18
CA ILE A 472 20.42 11.94 -8.68
C ILE A 472 21.55 11.10 -8.10
N LYS A 473 21.36 10.65 -6.87
CA LYS A 473 22.25 9.77 -6.11
C LYS A 473 21.87 8.31 -6.27
N ALA A 474 20.58 8.03 -6.08
CA ALA A 474 20.05 6.68 -6.06
C ALA A 474 18.59 6.62 -6.53
N VAL A 475 18.15 5.45 -6.95
CA VAL A 475 16.76 5.18 -7.32
C VAL A 475 16.33 3.83 -6.79
N VAL A 476 15.17 3.78 -6.16
CA VAL A 476 14.47 2.51 -5.90
C VAL A 476 13.53 2.25 -7.07
N PRO A 477 13.70 1.19 -7.87
CA PRO A 477 13.00 1.08 -9.15
C PRO A 477 11.61 0.43 -9.08
N GLY A 478 11.25 -0.18 -7.95
CA GLY A 478 10.08 -1.08 -7.90
C GLY A 478 9.27 -1.08 -6.61
N GLY A 479 9.34 0.00 -5.83
CA GLY A 479 8.79 0.11 -4.47
C GLY A 479 9.87 -0.11 -3.42
N LEU A 480 9.60 0.36 -2.19
CA LEU A 480 10.57 0.42 -1.10
C LEU A 480 11.14 -0.96 -0.71
N SER A 481 10.42 -2.04 -1.02
CA SER A 481 10.86 -3.44 -0.83
C SER A 481 12.00 -3.86 -1.76
N MET A 482 12.39 -3.03 -2.76
CA MET A 482 13.42 -3.40 -3.73
C MET A 482 14.78 -2.82 -3.38
N LYS A 483 15.84 -3.45 -3.93
CA LYS A 483 17.22 -2.96 -3.80
C LYS A 483 17.41 -1.68 -4.59
N ILE A 484 18.26 -0.79 -4.08
CA ILE A 484 18.57 0.50 -4.67
C ILE A 484 19.48 0.33 -5.90
N LEU A 485 19.25 1.12 -6.94
CA LEU A 485 20.15 1.35 -8.07
C LEU A 485 20.84 2.71 -7.90
N THR A 486 22.06 2.86 -8.43
CA THR A 486 22.87 4.07 -8.39
C THR A 486 22.74 4.88 -9.68
N ALA A 487 23.18 6.15 -9.68
CA ALA A 487 23.03 7.06 -10.83
C ALA A 487 23.65 6.54 -12.14
N ASP A 488 24.72 5.75 -12.06
CA ASP A 488 25.34 5.09 -13.22
C ASP A 488 24.49 3.98 -13.84
N GLN A 489 23.43 3.53 -13.15
CA GLN A 489 22.50 2.49 -13.61
C GLN A 489 21.19 3.06 -14.19
N LEU A 490 21.07 4.38 -14.42
CA LEU A 490 19.84 5.01 -14.92
C LEU A 490 19.44 4.57 -16.35
N ASP A 491 20.36 4.03 -17.12
CA ASP A 491 20.06 3.50 -18.46
C ASP A 491 19.50 2.07 -18.46
N THR A 492 19.17 1.54 -17.25
CA THR A 492 18.51 0.23 -17.10
C THR A 492 17.09 0.29 -17.67
N PRO A 493 16.75 -0.59 -18.64
CA PRO A 493 15.37 -0.75 -19.09
C PRO A 493 14.46 -1.26 -17.97
N LEU A 494 13.24 -0.75 -17.91
CA LEU A 494 12.24 -1.09 -16.89
C LEU A 494 11.39 -2.29 -17.31
N ASP A 495 12.05 -3.41 -17.57
CA ASP A 495 11.46 -4.73 -17.64
C ASP A 495 11.96 -5.64 -16.50
N TYR A 496 11.30 -6.77 -16.29
CA TYR A 496 11.63 -7.65 -15.15
C TYR A 496 13.05 -8.22 -15.25
N GLU A 497 13.49 -8.56 -16.44
CA GLU A 497 14.77 -9.20 -16.71
C GLU A 497 15.93 -8.22 -16.57
N SER A 498 15.79 -7.01 -17.13
CA SER A 498 16.84 -5.99 -17.13
C SER A 498 17.07 -5.43 -15.72
N VAL A 499 15.99 -5.13 -14.97
CA VAL A 499 16.11 -4.66 -13.59
C VAL A 499 16.68 -5.76 -12.67
N GLN A 500 16.35 -7.02 -12.93
CA GLN A 500 16.94 -8.15 -12.20
C GLN A 500 18.45 -8.28 -12.52
N ALA A 501 18.85 -8.13 -13.76
CA ALA A 501 20.26 -8.14 -14.16
C ALA A 501 21.05 -6.96 -13.55
N ALA A 502 20.40 -5.80 -13.34
CA ALA A 502 20.98 -4.65 -12.65
C ALA A 502 21.08 -4.85 -11.12
N GLY A 503 20.60 -5.98 -10.58
CA GLY A 503 20.71 -6.34 -9.17
C GLY A 503 19.55 -5.88 -8.28
N SER A 504 18.42 -5.48 -8.88
CA SER A 504 17.19 -5.11 -8.17
C SER A 504 15.98 -5.91 -8.68
N SER A 505 14.77 -5.39 -8.57
CA SER A 505 13.56 -5.95 -9.18
C SER A 505 12.60 -4.82 -9.55
N LEU A 506 11.83 -5.04 -10.63
CA LEU A 506 10.82 -4.08 -11.09
C LEU A 506 9.65 -3.92 -10.10
N GLY A 507 9.44 -4.92 -9.25
CA GLY A 507 8.46 -4.86 -8.17
C GLY A 507 7.07 -4.38 -8.62
N SER A 508 6.52 -3.42 -7.89
CA SER A 508 5.25 -2.75 -8.20
C SER A 508 5.36 -1.61 -9.21
N ALA A 509 6.56 -1.29 -9.71
CA ALA A 509 6.92 -0.11 -10.53
C ALA A 509 6.80 1.23 -9.78
N GLY A 510 6.95 1.20 -8.47
CA GLY A 510 7.09 2.40 -7.64
C GLY A 510 8.52 2.93 -7.70
N ILE A 511 8.77 3.95 -8.51
CA ILE A 511 10.09 4.56 -8.69
C ILE A 511 10.23 5.69 -7.66
N ILE A 512 11.23 5.55 -6.78
CA ILE A 512 11.55 6.58 -5.77
C ILE A 512 12.93 7.14 -6.11
N VAL A 513 12.98 8.43 -6.47
CA VAL A 513 14.22 9.14 -6.80
C VAL A 513 14.79 9.80 -5.55
N ILE A 514 16.09 9.62 -5.33
CA ILE A 514 16.84 10.14 -4.19
C ILE A 514 18.01 10.95 -4.78
N ASP A 515 18.14 12.22 -4.41
CA ASP A 515 19.23 13.09 -4.85
C ASP A 515 20.36 13.18 -3.83
N GLU A 516 21.44 13.88 -4.20
CA GLU A 516 22.64 14.01 -3.35
C GLU A 516 22.43 14.79 -2.06
N SER A 517 21.32 15.54 -1.91
CA SER A 517 20.99 16.26 -0.68
C SER A 517 20.54 15.33 0.46
N GLN A 518 20.16 14.10 0.13
CA GLN A 518 19.55 13.16 1.06
C GLN A 518 20.58 12.23 1.72
N SER A 519 20.40 11.98 3.02
CA SER A 519 21.20 11.00 3.75
C SER A 519 20.68 9.57 3.48
N MET A 520 21.57 8.69 3.03
CA MET A 520 21.23 7.27 2.85
C MET A 520 21.06 6.53 4.18
N VAL A 521 21.60 7.07 5.27
CA VAL A 521 21.35 6.56 6.63
C VAL A 521 19.90 6.84 7.05
N GLU A 522 19.40 8.04 6.78
CA GLU A 522 18.01 8.41 7.05
C GLU A 522 17.03 7.60 6.18
N VAL A 523 17.34 7.43 4.90
CA VAL A 523 16.54 6.57 3.98
C VAL A 523 16.48 5.13 4.52
N ALA A 524 17.61 4.57 4.96
CA ALA A 524 17.65 3.23 5.54
C ALA A 524 16.84 3.14 6.83
N ARG A 525 16.97 4.14 7.72
CA ARG A 525 16.20 4.18 8.97
C ARG A 525 14.69 4.23 8.71
N ARG A 526 14.23 5.14 7.84
CA ARG A 526 12.81 5.25 7.50
C ARG A 526 12.25 3.96 6.88
N THR A 527 13.06 3.32 6.05
CA THR A 527 12.72 2.00 5.50
C THR A 527 12.51 0.98 6.62
N LEU A 528 13.43 0.92 7.59
CA LEU A 528 13.32 -0.03 8.71
C LEU A 528 12.19 0.33 9.70
N SER A 529 11.92 1.63 9.91
CA SER A 529 10.76 2.08 10.71
C SER A 529 9.46 1.54 10.11
N PHE A 530 9.27 1.69 8.79
CA PHE A 530 8.12 1.14 8.09
C PHE A 530 8.00 -0.39 8.30
N TYR A 531 9.06 -1.14 8.06
CA TYR A 531 9.02 -2.60 8.20
C TYR A 531 8.85 -3.07 9.65
N ARG A 532 9.30 -2.30 10.62
CA ARG A 532 9.04 -2.59 12.03
C ARG A 532 7.56 -2.40 12.38
N GLU A 533 6.96 -1.28 11.96
CA GLU A 533 5.56 -0.93 12.20
C GLU A 533 4.61 -1.93 11.53
N GLU A 534 4.90 -2.30 10.29
CA GLU A 534 4.05 -3.17 9.46
C GLU A 534 4.31 -4.67 9.64
N SER A 535 5.26 -5.06 10.49
CA SER A 535 5.48 -6.48 10.78
C SER A 535 4.26 -7.10 11.44
N CYS A 536 3.70 -8.15 10.83
CA CYS A 536 2.54 -8.87 11.42
C CYS A 536 2.88 -9.59 12.74
N GLY A 537 4.15 -9.60 13.16
CA GLY A 537 4.62 -10.19 14.42
C GLY A 537 4.64 -11.72 14.47
N LYS A 538 4.31 -12.43 13.37
CA LYS A 538 4.19 -13.90 13.38
C LYS A 538 5.51 -14.63 13.62
N CYS A 539 6.62 -14.17 13.03
CA CYS A 539 7.90 -14.86 13.13
C CYS A 539 9.00 -14.00 13.76
N THR A 540 9.80 -14.61 14.62
CA THR A 540 10.82 -13.93 15.44
C THR A 540 11.86 -13.17 14.61
N PRO A 541 12.45 -13.71 13.51
CA PRO A 541 13.46 -12.99 12.74
C PRO A 541 12.99 -11.63 12.23
N CYS A 542 11.77 -11.55 11.70
CA CYS A 542 11.17 -10.30 11.25
C CYS A 542 10.79 -9.40 12.42
N ARG A 543 9.95 -9.89 13.36
CA ARG A 543 9.42 -9.09 14.47
C ARG A 543 10.50 -8.42 15.30
N GLU A 544 11.54 -9.16 15.70
CA GLU A 544 12.60 -8.64 16.56
C GLU A 544 13.72 -7.98 15.74
N GLY A 545 14.08 -8.59 14.61
CA GLY A 545 15.23 -8.15 13.82
C GLY A 545 15.04 -6.76 13.21
N THR A 546 13.83 -6.44 12.72
CA THR A 546 13.54 -5.08 12.18
C THR A 546 13.68 -4.01 13.27
N GLY A 547 13.17 -4.27 14.48
CA GLY A 547 13.31 -3.35 15.60
C GLY A 547 14.75 -3.18 16.07
N TRP A 548 15.58 -4.22 16.04
CA TRP A 548 17.00 -4.11 16.37
C TRP A 548 17.76 -3.28 15.33
N LEU A 549 17.49 -3.50 14.05
CA LEU A 549 18.11 -2.73 12.96
C LEU A 549 17.70 -1.26 13.02
N GLU A 550 16.43 -0.96 13.21
CA GLU A 550 15.97 0.42 13.40
C GLU A 550 16.63 1.09 14.60
N SER A 551 16.74 0.39 15.74
CA SER A 551 17.40 0.94 16.94
C SER A 551 18.86 1.30 16.71
N ILE A 552 19.59 0.53 15.88
CA ILE A 552 20.97 0.86 15.50
C ILE A 552 20.99 2.11 14.61
N LEU A 553 20.11 2.20 13.62
CA LEU A 553 20.02 3.35 12.71
C LEU A 553 19.62 4.64 13.43
N LEU A 554 18.65 4.58 14.36
CA LEU A 554 18.29 5.71 15.23
C LEU A 554 19.51 6.19 16.05
N ARG A 555 20.33 5.26 16.56
CA ARG A 555 21.55 5.59 17.30
C ARG A 555 22.59 6.26 16.40
N LEU A 556 22.77 5.77 15.16
CA LEU A 556 23.67 6.40 14.17
C LEU A 556 23.24 7.83 13.87
N GLU A 557 21.97 8.07 13.57
CA GLU A 557 21.44 9.43 13.31
C GLU A 557 21.58 10.36 14.51
N ALA A 558 21.41 9.84 15.72
CA ALA A 558 21.59 10.61 16.94
C ALA A 558 23.07 10.89 17.30
N GLY A 559 24.03 10.50 16.44
CA GLY A 559 25.47 10.67 16.68
C GLY A 559 26.02 9.75 17.77
N GLY A 560 25.35 8.62 18.05
CA GLY A 560 25.79 7.61 19.03
C GLY A 560 26.27 6.31 18.37
N GLY A 561 26.74 6.39 17.11
CA GLY A 561 27.27 5.25 16.37
C GLY A 561 28.45 4.60 17.08
N ARG A 562 28.60 3.30 16.92
CA ARG A 562 29.66 2.50 17.55
C ARG A 562 30.49 1.78 16.48
N ASP A 563 31.76 1.59 16.77
CA ASP A 563 32.59 0.66 16.01
C ASP A 563 31.87 -0.66 15.87
N ARG A 564 31.70 -1.21 14.72
CA ARG A 564 30.97 -2.44 14.39
C ARG A 564 29.45 -2.33 14.29
N ASP A 565 28.83 -1.16 14.37
CA ASP A 565 27.39 -1.07 14.13
C ASP A 565 27.00 -1.52 12.71
N ILE A 566 27.85 -1.27 11.73
CA ILE A 566 27.63 -1.72 10.35
C ILE A 566 27.68 -3.25 10.27
N GLU A 567 28.74 -3.87 10.82
CA GLU A 567 28.87 -5.33 10.86
C GLU A 567 27.74 -5.99 11.65
N LEU A 568 27.29 -5.33 12.74
CA LEU A 568 26.16 -5.83 13.51
C LEU A 568 24.85 -5.77 12.70
N MET A 569 24.60 -4.71 11.93
CA MET A 569 23.45 -4.63 11.03
C MET A 569 23.50 -5.72 9.95
N GLU A 570 24.66 -5.93 9.31
CA GLU A 570 24.86 -7.01 8.33
C GLU A 570 24.62 -8.39 8.96
N TYR A 571 25.09 -8.60 10.19
CA TYR A 571 24.90 -9.84 10.94
C TYR A 571 23.42 -10.08 11.26
N ILE A 572 22.71 -9.10 11.81
CA ILE A 572 21.27 -9.20 12.10
C ILE A 572 20.48 -9.47 10.80
N ALA A 573 20.75 -8.73 9.73
CA ALA A 573 20.10 -8.91 8.44
C ALA A 573 20.30 -10.34 7.89
N SER A 574 21.46 -10.97 8.13
CA SER A 574 21.72 -12.36 7.72
C SER A 574 20.82 -13.38 8.44
N PHE A 575 20.29 -13.07 9.63
CA PHE A 575 19.34 -13.90 10.35
C PHE A 575 17.88 -13.65 9.97
N ILE A 576 17.60 -12.59 9.19
CA ILE A 576 16.28 -12.31 8.63
C ILE A 576 16.18 -12.90 7.22
N THR A 577 17.21 -12.69 6.38
CA THR A 577 17.25 -13.13 4.98
C THR A 577 17.04 -14.64 4.85
N GLY A 578 15.99 -15.03 4.12
CA GLY A 578 15.62 -16.43 3.87
C GLY A 578 15.19 -17.22 5.10
N LYS A 579 14.95 -16.56 6.25
CA LYS A 579 14.59 -17.21 7.52
C LYS A 579 13.27 -16.70 8.10
N SER A 580 12.63 -15.76 7.42
CA SER A 580 11.30 -15.30 7.75
C SER A 580 10.23 -16.20 7.14
N PHE A 581 9.02 -16.17 7.71
CA PHE A 581 7.91 -17.01 7.25
C PHE A 581 7.40 -16.65 5.84
N CYS A 582 7.45 -15.37 5.48
CA CYS A 582 7.05 -14.82 4.20
C CYS A 582 8.14 -13.88 3.65
N PRO A 583 8.02 -13.39 2.39
CA PRO A 583 9.00 -12.50 1.77
C PRO A 583 9.16 -11.12 2.44
N PHE A 584 8.26 -10.74 3.34
CA PHE A 584 8.31 -9.47 4.06
C PHE A 584 9.65 -9.25 4.78
N GLY A 585 10.15 -10.28 5.49
CA GLY A 585 11.44 -10.16 6.18
C GLY A 585 12.61 -9.94 5.23
N ASP A 586 12.61 -10.61 4.07
CA ASP A 586 13.62 -10.40 3.03
C ASP A 586 13.55 -8.97 2.48
N ALA A 587 12.33 -8.49 2.16
CA ALA A 587 12.09 -7.14 1.68
C ALA A 587 12.58 -6.09 2.68
N ALA A 588 12.34 -6.29 3.97
CA ALA A 588 12.79 -5.40 5.04
C ALA A 588 14.31 -5.16 5.05
N VAL A 589 15.09 -6.17 4.71
CA VAL A 589 16.56 -6.09 4.76
C VAL A 589 17.22 -5.84 3.40
N TRP A 590 16.54 -6.05 2.27
CA TRP A 590 17.13 -5.81 0.94
C TRP A 590 17.49 -4.34 0.72
N GLY A 591 16.63 -3.41 1.14
CA GLY A 591 16.91 -1.98 1.11
C GLY A 591 18.15 -1.63 1.93
N LEU A 592 18.23 -2.09 3.18
CA LEU A 592 19.38 -1.87 4.07
C LEU A 592 20.66 -2.48 3.51
N GLN A 593 20.64 -3.75 3.10
CA GLN A 593 21.81 -4.42 2.54
C GLN A 593 22.34 -3.71 1.29
N SER A 594 21.47 -3.23 0.40
CA SER A 594 21.90 -2.49 -0.78
C SER A 594 22.44 -1.10 -0.43
N ASN A 595 21.89 -0.44 0.59
CA ASN A 595 22.40 0.81 1.15
C ASN A 595 23.82 0.64 1.71
N LEU A 596 24.00 -0.32 2.60
CA LEU A 596 25.30 -0.61 3.21
C LEU A 596 26.35 -0.99 2.15
N ALA A 597 25.96 -1.73 1.11
CA ALA A 597 26.90 -2.12 0.05
C ALA A 597 27.32 -0.95 -0.84
N LYS A 598 26.44 0.00 -1.13
CA LYS A 598 26.67 1.08 -2.10
C LYS A 598 27.09 2.40 -1.45
N PHE A 599 26.63 2.67 -0.23
CA PHE A 599 26.81 3.95 0.47
C PHE A 599 27.49 3.78 1.84
N ARG A 600 28.30 2.71 2.03
CA ARG A 600 28.96 2.37 3.30
C ARG A 600 29.70 3.58 3.93
N ASN A 601 30.32 4.43 3.11
CA ASN A 601 31.06 5.60 3.60
C ASN A 601 30.18 6.61 4.33
N GLU A 602 28.92 6.79 3.94
CA GLU A 602 27.99 7.67 4.67
C GLU A 602 27.71 7.12 6.08
N PHE A 603 27.54 5.80 6.21
CA PHE A 603 27.35 5.16 7.52
C PHE A 603 28.61 5.28 8.39
N LEU A 604 29.81 5.11 7.80
CA LEU A 604 31.08 5.28 8.50
C LEU A 604 31.26 6.71 9.01
N THR A 605 30.90 7.72 8.22
CA THR A 605 30.95 9.12 8.65
C THR A 605 30.12 9.36 9.92
N HIS A 606 28.93 8.74 10.02
CA HIS A 606 28.12 8.81 11.24
C HIS A 606 28.73 8.11 12.46
N ILE A 607 29.64 7.16 12.26
CA ILE A 607 30.41 6.52 13.34
C ILE A 607 31.60 7.37 13.74
N GLU A 608 32.33 7.92 12.78
CA GLU A 608 33.52 8.78 13.01
C GLU A 608 33.18 10.11 13.65
N LEU A 609 32.00 10.69 13.31
CA LEU A 609 31.50 11.95 13.91
C LEU A 609 31.05 11.79 15.37
N THR A 610 31.10 10.61 15.94
CA THR A 610 30.64 10.32 17.31
C THR A 610 31.68 10.65 18.40
N ASN A 611 32.79 11.34 18.07
CA ASN A 611 33.65 11.88 19.11
C ASN A 611 32.92 13.06 19.79
N PRO A 612 32.48 12.94 21.07
CA PRO A 612 31.59 13.91 21.72
C PRO A 612 32.23 15.32 21.86
N GLU A 613 33.54 15.43 21.69
CA GLU A 613 34.28 16.68 21.82
C GLU A 613 34.29 17.51 20.51
N GLU A 614 33.97 16.91 19.37
CA GLU A 614 33.94 17.54 18.04
C GLU A 614 32.53 17.87 17.54
N LEU A 615 31.53 17.27 18.12
CA LEU A 615 30.14 17.55 17.78
C LEU A 615 29.67 18.81 18.50
N GLY A 616 29.29 19.82 17.75
CA GLY A 616 28.43 20.89 18.25
C GLY A 616 27.17 20.33 18.92
N PRO A 617 26.35 21.15 19.60
CA PRO A 617 25.12 20.66 20.23
C PRO A 617 24.32 19.85 19.18
N PRO A 618 23.83 18.66 19.55
CA PRO A 618 23.14 17.81 18.61
C PRO A 618 22.04 18.63 17.94
N ILE A 619 22.01 18.61 16.60
CA ILE A 619 20.85 19.11 15.86
C ILE A 619 19.69 18.35 16.48
N PRO A 620 18.66 19.03 17.03
CA PRO A 620 17.53 18.35 17.60
C PRO A 620 16.75 17.66 16.46
N ILE A 621 17.24 16.50 16.03
CA ILE A 621 16.47 15.59 15.20
C ILE A 621 15.38 15.08 16.14
N ARG A 622 14.24 15.75 16.13
CA ARG A 622 13.05 15.19 16.76
C ARG A 622 12.73 13.94 15.94
N PRO A 623 12.87 12.71 16.51
CA PRO A 623 12.36 11.55 15.81
C PRO A 623 10.89 11.82 15.58
N ILE A 624 10.41 11.69 14.34
CA ILE A 624 9.00 11.81 13.98
C ILE A 624 8.19 10.76 14.74
N TYR A 625 8.82 9.64 15.04
CA TYR A 625 8.33 8.64 15.98
C TYR A 625 8.97 8.90 17.36
N ARG A 626 8.14 9.20 18.35
CA ARG A 626 8.50 9.02 19.76
C ARG A 626 8.09 7.60 20.15
N PRO A 627 9.01 6.61 20.21
CA PRO A 627 8.74 5.48 21.08
C PRO A 627 8.49 6.08 22.46
N ASP A 628 7.50 5.55 23.19
CA ASP A 628 7.27 5.88 24.60
C ASP A 628 8.50 6.48 25.26
N GLU A 629 8.44 7.70 25.82
CA GLU A 629 9.61 8.34 26.45
C GLU A 629 10.32 7.40 27.41
N GLY A 630 9.58 6.44 28.01
CA GLY A 630 10.13 5.33 28.77
C GLY A 630 11.00 4.35 27.97
N LYS A 631 10.74 4.11 26.69
CA LYS A 631 11.58 3.23 25.85
C LYS A 631 12.83 3.92 25.33
N LEU A 632 12.78 5.23 25.05
CA LEU A 632 13.96 6.02 24.71
C LEU A 632 14.89 6.21 25.91
N SER A 633 14.36 6.43 27.11
CA SER A 633 15.16 6.46 28.32
C SER A 633 15.79 5.11 28.62
N GLN A 634 15.06 4.00 28.42
CA GLN A 634 15.61 2.64 28.58
C GLN A 634 16.69 2.33 27.54
N LEU A 635 16.56 2.81 26.30
CA LEU A 635 17.61 2.67 25.29
C LEU A 635 18.84 3.51 25.63
N ARG A 636 18.68 4.73 26.13
CA ARG A 636 19.78 5.56 26.65
C ARG A 636 20.44 4.91 27.88
N ASP A 637 19.66 4.39 28.81
CA ASP A 637 20.17 3.76 30.03
C ASP A 637 20.82 2.39 29.76
N SER A 638 20.29 1.59 28.83
CA SER A 638 20.87 0.30 28.43
C SER A 638 22.19 0.43 27.64
N THR A 639 22.44 1.58 27.03
CA THR A 639 23.68 1.84 26.28
C THR A 639 24.82 2.33 27.16
N LEU A 640 24.59 2.70 28.41
CA LEU A 640 25.57 3.36 29.28
C LEU A 640 26.33 2.42 30.21
N GLN A 641 26.06 1.12 30.22
CA GLN A 641 26.87 0.16 30.96
C GLN A 641 27.45 -0.90 30.02
N PRO A 642 28.77 -1.01 29.90
CA PRO A 642 29.36 -2.21 29.33
C PRO A 642 29.16 -3.33 30.34
N SER A 643 28.03 -4.02 30.28
CA SER A 643 27.90 -5.31 30.95
C SER A 643 28.88 -6.26 30.27
N GLY A 644 29.75 -6.81 31.10
CA GLY A 644 30.86 -7.64 30.71
C GLY A 644 30.59 -8.63 29.59
N GLU A 645 31.66 -8.84 28.84
CA GLU A 645 31.87 -9.79 27.76
C GLU A 645 30.81 -10.88 27.62
N SER A 646 30.00 -10.78 26.57
CA SER A 646 29.14 -11.92 26.18
C SER A 646 30.05 -13.08 25.74
N PRO A 647 29.96 -14.25 26.36
CA PRO A 647 30.79 -15.41 26.01
C PRO A 647 30.58 -15.95 24.60
N LEU A 648 29.51 -15.50 23.91
CA LEU A 648 29.10 -16.03 22.59
C LEU A 648 29.87 -15.41 21.40
N LEU A 649 30.65 -14.37 21.60
CA LEU A 649 31.39 -13.70 20.51
C LEU A 649 32.87 -14.10 20.41
N ARG A 650 33.43 -14.83 21.40
CA ARG A 650 34.86 -15.19 21.40
C ARG A 650 35.24 -16.41 20.56
N ASP A 651 34.32 -17.34 20.28
CA ASP A 651 34.72 -18.65 19.78
C ASP A 651 34.45 -18.91 18.29
N LYS A 652 34.07 -17.94 17.48
CA LYS A 652 33.79 -18.14 16.04
C LYS A 652 34.43 -17.15 15.07
N VAL A 653 35.37 -16.36 15.48
CA VAL A 653 36.12 -15.42 14.58
C VAL A 653 37.56 -15.87 14.32
N VAL A 654 37.97 -17.05 14.80
CA VAL A 654 39.31 -17.61 14.48
C VAL A 654 39.10 -19.04 14.03
N GLY A 655 39.06 -19.25 12.72
CA GLY A 655 39.10 -20.58 12.14
C GLY A 655 38.53 -20.63 10.75
N ASP A 656 39.42 -20.48 9.74
CA ASP A 656 39.35 -20.76 8.29
C ASP A 656 38.28 -20.09 7.44
#